data_810c4b5c401f5778ff45253cb28628c1
#
_entry.id   810c4b5c401f5778ff45253cb28628c1
#
_cell.length_a   1.000
_cell.length_b   1.000
_cell.length_c   1.000
_cell.angle_alpha   90.00
_cell.angle_beta   90.00
_cell.angle_gamma   90.00
#
_symmetry.space_group_name_H-M   'P 1'
#
loop_
_entity.id
_entity.type
_entity.pdbx_description
1 polymer ?
#
loop_
_entity_poly.entity_id
_entity_poly.type
_entity_poly.pdbx_seq_one_letter_code
_entity_poly.pdbx_strand_id
1 'polypeptide(L)'
;MRASALLTILVGVAASAQINPPQNSEPAAPTPKIVNIPAARDVPYIGTIQLSVDATDTVRAIFNVHEHVPVAGPGDFVLLYPQWLPGHHNKLGEIRNVAGLRFTANGQPLRWVRDPLDVYAFHLTVPDGVSAIDADFQLLSPTATNQGRIAVAPQMENIDWIALSLYPAGYYVRDIPVQASVTVPAGWKVASALRPVTQSGNRIDYPTTSYEILTDSPLMTGAHYRQFALGHDVDLDVLADDDAELAATPGEIALHQQMVDQAIKLFGARHFDHYDFLLTLSRRLGSQGLEHHRSSEDATSLGYFTDWQNQGEARNLLPHEFTHSWNGKFRRPADLWTPDFRTPMEGSLLWVYEGQTQFWGYVLGARSGMLSKEESLQALASFAAEYSQGSPGRSWRPLIDTTRDPLLAERKPLPWESWQRSEDFYTEGLLVWLDIDRTIRQLSGGKRSLDDFARAFFGMRDGDYGVLTYTLGDVVSTLNRIQPYDWRSYFQRRVYEIAPEAPLEGITKGGYNLVYTDKPTAWTLVAEKRERNTDLSYSGGLVVSAEGIVNAVIWKSAAFDAGLTVGSQILTVNNRTFSRDTMTNAIAAAKGTDRPIQLLVNSGGEYRTVELNWHGGLRYPRLVKAGSGDGTLDALLAPR
;
A
#
# COMPACT_ATOMS: atom_id res chain seq x y z
N MET A 1 93.23 36.10 60.73
CA MET A 1 92.67 34.81 60.44
C MET A 1 91.38 35.07 59.68
N ARG A 2 91.39 34.73 58.43
CA ARG A 2 90.26 35.02 57.54
C ARG A 2 89.30 33.83 57.44
N ALA A 3 88.02 34.08 57.75
CA ALA A 3 86.98 33.09 57.55
C ALA A 3 86.36 33.29 56.14
N SER A 4 86.39 32.22 55.30
CA SER A 4 85.73 32.21 54.03
C SER A 4 84.30 31.64 54.19
N ALA A 5 83.31 32.41 53.79
CA ALA A 5 81.94 31.92 53.71
C ALA A 5 81.69 31.35 52.31
N LEU A 6 81.26 30.07 52.27
CA LEU A 6 80.77 29.41 51.04
C LEU A 6 79.29 29.78 50.82
N LEU A 7 79.00 30.35 49.68
CA LEU A 7 77.63 30.65 49.24
C LEU A 7 77.16 29.51 48.38
N THR A 8 76.17 28.72 48.87
CA THR A 8 75.57 27.61 48.12
C THR A 8 74.36 28.17 47.32
N ILE A 9 74.50 28.20 45.99
CA ILE A 9 73.38 28.58 45.09
C ILE A 9 72.53 27.36 44.88
N LEU A 10 71.30 27.38 45.42
CA LEU A 10 70.26 26.39 45.04
C LEU A 10 69.67 26.81 43.68
N VAL A 11 69.91 26.01 42.65
CA VAL A 11 69.22 26.12 41.37
C VAL A 11 67.90 25.32 41.50
N GLY A 12 66.81 26.03 41.65
CA GLY A 12 65.47 25.42 41.59
C GLY A 12 65.14 25.02 40.15
N VAL A 13 65.12 23.74 39.89
CA VAL A 13 64.55 23.24 38.63
C VAL A 13 63.05 23.35 38.72
N ALA A 14 62.46 24.33 38.01
CA ALA A 14 61.03 24.39 37.81
C ALA A 14 60.59 23.18 36.89
N ALA A 15 59.98 22.19 37.49
CA ALA A 15 59.32 21.11 36.71
C ALA A 15 58.09 21.75 36.02
N SER A 16 58.18 22.02 34.72
CA SER A 16 57.03 22.32 33.91
C SER A 16 56.13 21.07 33.85
N ALA A 17 55.02 21.14 34.59
CA ALA A 17 53.96 20.14 34.41
C ALA A 17 53.48 20.19 32.95
N GLN A 18 53.83 19.22 32.17
CA GLN A 18 53.20 19.01 30.86
C GLN A 18 51.71 18.71 31.14
N ILE A 19 50.85 19.69 30.86
CA ILE A 19 49.43 19.47 30.77
C ILE A 19 49.21 18.64 29.50
N ASN A 20 49.12 17.30 29.67
CA ASN A 20 48.66 16.44 28.58
C ASN A 20 47.30 16.95 28.16
N PRO A 21 47.03 17.15 26.84
CA PRO A 21 45.69 17.49 26.39
C PRO A 21 44.71 16.40 26.90
N PRO A 22 43.47 16.77 27.25
CA PRO A 22 42.49 15.82 27.73
C PRO A 22 42.35 14.71 26.72
N GLN A 23 42.62 13.48 27.13
CA GLN A 23 42.46 12.32 26.30
C GLN A 23 40.96 12.04 26.19
N ASN A 24 40.41 12.05 24.96
CA ASN A 24 39.01 11.70 24.77
C ASN A 24 38.79 10.23 25.17
N SER A 25 37.69 9.98 25.86
CA SER A 25 37.29 8.61 26.20
C SER A 25 36.96 7.85 24.94
N GLU A 26 37.48 6.64 24.83
CA GLU A 26 37.12 5.71 23.77
C GLU A 26 36.18 4.62 24.32
N PRO A 27 35.11 4.23 23.59
CA PRO A 27 34.24 3.15 24.03
C PRO A 27 35.00 1.82 24.01
N ALA A 28 34.63 0.91 24.90
CA ALA A 28 35.11 -0.47 24.86
C ALA A 28 34.65 -1.17 23.57
N ALA A 29 35.14 -2.36 23.31
CA ALA A 29 34.69 -3.19 22.19
C ALA A 29 33.14 -3.36 22.23
N PRO A 30 32.47 -3.37 21.08
CA PRO A 30 31.03 -3.59 21.04
C PRO A 30 30.63 -4.89 21.77
N THR A 31 29.58 -4.85 22.55
CA THR A 31 29.01 -6.05 23.18
C THR A 31 28.49 -6.99 22.08
N PRO A 32 28.91 -8.26 22.04
CA PRO A 32 28.39 -9.22 21.09
C PRO A 32 26.86 -9.33 21.19
N LYS A 33 26.19 -9.24 20.03
CA LYS A 33 24.74 -9.42 19.93
C LYS A 33 24.47 -10.92 19.67
N ILE A 34 23.81 -11.57 20.61
CA ILE A 34 23.41 -12.97 20.46
C ILE A 34 21.94 -12.96 20.05
N VAL A 35 21.64 -13.57 18.91
CA VAL A 35 20.27 -13.79 18.43
C VAL A 35 19.89 -15.24 18.74
N ASN A 36 19.00 -15.44 19.72
CA ASN A 36 18.52 -16.75 20.17
C ASN A 36 17.12 -17.10 19.62
N ILE A 37 16.75 -16.53 18.46
CA ILE A 37 15.47 -16.81 17.82
C ILE A 37 15.68 -17.90 16.78
N PRO A 38 15.02 -19.06 16.87
CA PRO A 38 15.15 -20.15 15.89
C PRO A 38 14.77 -19.67 14.48
N ALA A 39 15.61 -19.99 13.51
CA ALA A 39 15.31 -19.74 12.09
C ALA A 39 14.18 -20.67 11.62
N ALA A 40 13.31 -20.16 10.75
CA ALA A 40 12.21 -20.93 10.18
C ALA A 40 12.72 -22.14 9.37
N ARG A 41 12.08 -23.29 9.55
CA ARG A 41 12.38 -24.57 8.88
C ARG A 41 11.10 -25.15 8.29
N ASP A 42 11.23 -25.83 7.17
CA ASP A 42 10.14 -26.54 6.49
C ASP A 42 9.89 -27.90 7.17
N VAL A 43 9.28 -27.86 8.34
CA VAL A 43 8.95 -29.03 9.15
C VAL A 43 7.61 -28.82 9.87
N PRO A 44 6.77 -29.86 10.00
CA PRO A 44 5.49 -29.73 10.69
C PRO A 44 5.66 -29.28 12.14
N TYR A 45 4.76 -28.38 12.58
CA TYR A 45 4.61 -28.06 13.99
C TYR A 45 3.93 -29.21 14.76
N ILE A 46 4.25 -29.36 16.04
CA ILE A 46 3.88 -30.54 16.83
C ILE A 46 2.40 -30.65 17.22
N GLY A 47 1.61 -29.62 17.05
CA GLY A 47 0.21 -29.62 17.46
C GLY A 47 -0.59 -28.53 16.76
N THR A 48 -1.84 -28.33 17.19
CA THR A 48 -2.73 -27.30 16.65
C THR A 48 -2.90 -26.18 17.66
N ILE A 49 -2.56 -24.95 17.27
CA ILE A 49 -2.84 -23.74 18.08
C ILE A 49 -4.35 -23.54 18.12
N GLN A 50 -4.91 -23.29 19.31
CA GLN A 50 -6.29 -22.87 19.47
C GLN A 50 -6.31 -21.36 19.70
N LEU A 51 -6.89 -20.61 18.78
CA LEU A 51 -7.00 -19.16 18.85
C LEU A 51 -8.46 -18.76 19.10
N SER A 52 -8.71 -17.94 20.11
CA SER A 52 -10.04 -17.42 20.43
C SER A 52 -9.98 -15.90 20.55
N VAL A 53 -10.82 -15.20 19.78
CA VAL A 53 -10.91 -13.74 19.79
C VAL A 53 -12.31 -13.31 20.23
N ASP A 54 -12.38 -12.44 21.23
CA ASP A 54 -13.60 -11.73 21.60
C ASP A 54 -13.54 -10.30 21.05
N ALA A 55 -14.39 -10.03 20.05
CA ALA A 55 -14.52 -8.78 19.31
C ALA A 55 -15.79 -8.00 19.70
N THR A 56 -16.36 -8.24 20.90
CA THR A 56 -17.64 -7.64 21.29
C THR A 56 -17.50 -6.23 21.87
N ASP A 57 -16.29 -5.78 22.20
CA ASP A 57 -16.06 -4.46 22.81
C ASP A 57 -15.81 -3.35 21.76
N THR A 58 -16.82 -3.09 20.95
CA THR A 58 -16.77 -2.05 19.90
C THR A 58 -16.71 -0.63 20.46
N VAL A 59 -17.15 -0.41 21.69
CA VAL A 59 -17.20 0.93 22.33
C VAL A 59 -15.81 1.41 22.70
N ARG A 60 -14.98 0.51 23.24
CA ARG A 60 -13.59 0.81 23.62
C ARG A 60 -12.58 0.41 22.54
N ALA A 61 -13.05 -0.25 21.48
CA ALA A 61 -12.25 -0.75 20.37
C ALA A 61 -11.14 -1.72 20.84
N ILE A 62 -11.54 -2.74 21.65
CA ILE A 62 -10.62 -3.70 22.24
C ILE A 62 -10.99 -5.11 21.79
N PHE A 63 -10.02 -5.80 21.21
CA PHE A 63 -10.08 -7.24 20.97
C PHE A 63 -9.41 -7.97 22.14
N ASN A 64 -10.07 -8.97 22.74
CA ASN A 64 -9.47 -9.85 23.73
C ASN A 64 -9.09 -11.17 23.06
N VAL A 65 -7.83 -11.56 23.22
CA VAL A 65 -7.25 -12.73 22.57
C VAL A 65 -6.81 -13.74 23.60
N HIS A 66 -7.14 -15.00 23.34
CA HIS A 66 -6.63 -16.16 24.07
C HIS A 66 -6.08 -17.17 23.05
N GLU A 67 -4.84 -17.62 23.28
CA GLU A 67 -4.20 -18.66 22.49
C GLU A 67 -3.72 -19.80 23.38
N HIS A 68 -4.02 -21.04 22.99
CA HIS A 68 -3.45 -22.23 23.55
C HIS A 68 -2.43 -22.82 22.58
N VAL A 69 -1.15 -22.77 22.94
CA VAL A 69 -0.01 -23.08 22.07
C VAL A 69 0.66 -24.36 22.54
N PRO A 70 0.56 -25.49 21.82
CA PRO A 70 1.27 -26.74 22.15
C PRO A 70 2.79 -26.54 22.15
N VAL A 71 3.50 -27.20 23.07
CA VAL A 71 4.97 -27.18 23.16
C VAL A 71 5.56 -28.58 23.18
N ALA A 72 6.76 -28.77 22.57
CA ALA A 72 7.39 -30.08 22.43
C ALA A 72 7.91 -30.66 23.77
N GLY A 73 8.09 -29.82 24.79
CA GLY A 73 8.65 -30.19 26.07
C GLY A 73 9.33 -29.03 26.79
N PRO A 74 10.03 -29.27 27.88
CA PRO A 74 10.68 -28.24 28.67
C PRO A 74 11.87 -27.60 27.92
N GLY A 75 12.18 -26.34 28.29
CA GLY A 75 13.31 -25.60 27.76
C GLY A 75 12.92 -24.29 27.13
N ASP A 76 13.85 -23.71 26.37
CA ASP A 76 13.66 -22.39 25.73
C ASP A 76 12.64 -22.49 24.61
N PHE A 77 11.70 -21.53 24.59
CA PHE A 77 10.66 -21.40 23.60
C PHE A 77 10.48 -19.93 23.22
N VAL A 78 10.27 -19.66 21.94
CA VAL A 78 10.09 -18.29 21.43
C VAL A 78 8.79 -18.19 20.67
N LEU A 79 7.94 -17.24 21.08
CA LEU A 79 6.77 -16.81 20.34
C LEU A 79 7.07 -15.50 19.60
N LEU A 80 6.57 -15.39 18.39
CA LEU A 80 6.72 -14.22 17.53
C LEU A 80 5.36 -13.55 17.31
N TYR A 81 5.35 -12.22 17.32
CA TYR A 81 4.27 -11.44 16.76
C TYR A 81 4.61 -11.11 15.31
N PRO A 82 3.67 -11.20 14.36
CA PRO A 82 3.93 -10.89 12.95
C PRO A 82 4.49 -9.48 12.76
N GLN A 83 5.57 -9.38 12.00
CA GLN A 83 6.32 -8.15 11.79
C GLN A 83 6.21 -7.64 10.36
N TRP A 84 6.43 -8.54 9.38
CA TRP A 84 6.33 -8.27 7.96
C TRP A 84 4.98 -8.76 7.46
N LEU A 85 4.11 -7.82 7.08
CA LEU A 85 2.75 -8.16 6.70
C LEU A 85 2.68 -8.34 5.18
N PRO A 86 2.26 -9.51 4.66
CA PRO A 86 2.03 -9.71 3.24
C PRO A 86 1.04 -8.69 2.68
N GLY A 87 1.28 -8.22 1.45
CA GLY A 87 0.47 -7.17 0.82
C GLY A 87 0.85 -5.73 1.21
N HIS A 88 1.39 -5.53 2.40
CA HIS A 88 1.87 -4.21 2.82
C HIS A 88 3.30 -3.89 2.35
N HIS A 89 4.04 -4.89 1.90
CA HIS A 89 5.44 -4.78 1.43
C HIS A 89 6.38 -4.13 2.44
N ASN A 90 6.02 -4.16 3.75
CA ASN A 90 6.73 -3.47 4.80
C ASN A 90 6.60 -4.15 6.16
N LYS A 91 7.42 -3.69 7.11
CA LYS A 91 7.40 -4.05 8.51
C LYS A 91 6.37 -3.18 9.26
N LEU A 92 5.11 -3.56 9.19
CA LEU A 92 3.98 -2.81 9.77
C LEU A 92 3.25 -3.53 10.90
N GLY A 93 3.79 -4.64 11.43
CA GLY A 93 3.18 -5.35 12.55
C GLY A 93 2.91 -4.42 13.75
N GLU A 94 1.65 -4.33 14.17
CA GLU A 94 1.17 -3.33 15.13
C GLU A 94 1.44 -3.72 16.60
N ILE A 95 2.61 -4.23 16.89
CA ILE A 95 3.01 -4.71 18.23
C ILE A 95 2.84 -3.65 19.34
N ARG A 96 2.87 -2.38 19.00
CA ARG A 96 2.62 -1.26 19.93
C ARG A 96 1.19 -1.25 20.48
N ASN A 97 0.25 -1.86 19.75
CA ASN A 97 -1.16 -1.94 20.13
C ASN A 97 -1.46 -3.19 20.97
N VAL A 98 -0.50 -4.09 21.13
CA VAL A 98 -0.61 -5.27 22.00
C VAL A 98 -0.40 -4.87 23.45
N ALA A 99 -1.36 -5.19 24.31
CA ALA A 99 -1.37 -4.84 25.73
C ALA A 99 -1.78 -6.04 26.59
N GLY A 100 -1.47 -5.97 27.88
CA GLY A 100 -1.90 -6.96 28.86
C GLY A 100 -1.36 -8.37 28.66
N LEU A 101 -0.29 -8.56 27.88
CA LEU A 101 0.28 -9.88 27.53
C LEU A 101 0.71 -10.66 28.77
N ARG A 102 0.14 -11.85 28.91
CA ARG A 102 0.42 -12.80 29.96
C ARG A 102 0.56 -14.19 29.36
N PHE A 103 1.49 -14.95 29.93
CA PHE A 103 1.62 -16.39 29.63
C PHE A 103 1.39 -17.20 30.87
N THR A 104 0.72 -18.33 30.71
CA THR A 104 0.56 -19.32 31.81
C THR A 104 0.89 -20.72 31.27
N ALA A 105 1.33 -21.59 32.19
CA ALA A 105 1.56 -23.00 31.94
C ALA A 105 0.93 -23.82 33.09
N ASN A 106 0.02 -24.75 32.77
CA ASN A 106 -0.77 -25.49 33.75
C ASN A 106 -1.45 -24.56 34.79
N GLY A 107 -1.95 -23.38 34.34
CA GLY A 107 -2.60 -22.38 35.18
C GLY A 107 -1.66 -21.54 36.06
N GLN A 108 -0.34 -21.73 35.99
CA GLN A 108 0.65 -20.94 36.73
C GLN A 108 1.27 -19.86 35.81
N PRO A 109 1.49 -18.64 36.32
CA PRO A 109 2.14 -17.57 35.54
C PRO A 109 3.52 -18.00 35.04
N LEU A 110 3.77 -17.77 33.75
CA LEU A 110 5.05 -18.03 33.11
C LEU A 110 5.77 -16.70 32.83
N ARG A 111 7.00 -16.59 33.31
CA ARG A 111 7.83 -15.40 33.05
C ARG A 111 8.25 -15.38 31.60
N TRP A 112 8.15 -14.22 30.97
CA TRP A 112 8.63 -13.96 29.62
C TRP A 112 9.55 -12.73 29.56
N VAL A 113 10.38 -12.69 28.53
CA VAL A 113 11.29 -11.57 28.24
C VAL A 113 11.15 -11.21 26.79
N ARG A 114 10.95 -9.92 26.51
CA ARG A 114 10.97 -9.41 25.14
C ARG A 114 12.42 -9.38 24.64
N ASP A 115 12.66 -9.82 23.39
CA ASP A 115 13.98 -9.75 22.79
C ASP A 115 14.42 -8.28 22.65
N PRO A 116 15.64 -7.92 23.09
CA PRO A 116 16.10 -6.53 23.08
C PRO A 116 16.48 -6.01 21.68
N LEU A 117 16.65 -6.90 20.69
CA LEU A 117 17.00 -6.56 19.31
C LEU A 117 15.81 -6.72 18.37
N ASP A 118 15.00 -7.75 18.61
CA ASP A 118 13.79 -8.03 17.85
C ASP A 118 12.58 -7.95 18.77
N VAL A 119 12.04 -6.74 18.92
CA VAL A 119 10.94 -6.44 19.85
C VAL A 119 9.65 -7.23 19.58
N TYR A 120 9.58 -7.95 18.46
CA TYR A 120 8.47 -8.81 18.08
C TYR A 120 8.59 -10.23 18.62
N ALA A 121 9.70 -10.58 19.28
CA ALA A 121 9.96 -11.89 19.84
C ALA A 121 9.82 -11.91 21.38
N PHE A 122 9.19 -12.96 21.90
CA PHE A 122 8.97 -13.21 23.32
C PHE A 122 9.63 -14.52 23.70
N HIS A 123 10.64 -14.45 24.58
CA HIS A 123 11.36 -15.60 25.11
C HIS A 123 10.68 -16.12 26.37
N LEU A 124 10.47 -17.43 26.42
CA LEU A 124 9.88 -18.17 27.53
C LEU A 124 10.77 -19.37 27.88
N THR A 125 10.70 -19.84 29.09
CA THR A 125 11.27 -21.14 29.51
C THR A 125 10.13 -22.05 29.94
N VAL A 126 9.86 -23.08 29.17
CA VAL A 126 8.81 -24.06 29.41
C VAL A 126 9.25 -24.96 30.56
N PRO A 127 8.45 -25.10 31.64
CA PRO A 127 8.77 -26.01 32.77
C PRO A 127 8.61 -27.49 32.39
N ASP A 128 9.18 -28.37 33.21
CA ASP A 128 8.99 -29.82 33.11
C ASP A 128 7.51 -30.20 33.22
N GLY A 129 7.07 -31.15 32.39
CA GLY A 129 5.70 -31.68 32.41
C GLY A 129 4.65 -30.75 31.81
N VAL A 130 5.05 -29.65 31.16
CA VAL A 130 4.18 -28.76 30.42
C VAL A 130 4.10 -29.20 28.97
N SER A 131 2.89 -29.37 28.42
CA SER A 131 2.61 -29.73 27.03
C SER A 131 2.02 -28.60 26.20
N ALA A 132 1.59 -27.48 26.83
CA ALA A 132 1.07 -26.30 26.17
C ALA A 132 1.25 -25.05 27.03
N ILE A 133 1.26 -23.89 26.41
CA ILE A 133 1.28 -22.57 27.02
C ILE A 133 0.00 -21.84 26.61
N ASP A 134 -0.62 -21.15 27.55
CA ASP A 134 -1.71 -20.23 27.27
C ASP A 134 -1.17 -18.80 27.21
N ALA A 135 -1.55 -18.05 26.18
CA ALA A 135 -1.26 -16.63 26.01
C ALA A 135 -2.56 -15.82 26.02
N ASP A 136 -2.66 -14.84 26.89
CA ASP A 136 -3.76 -13.89 26.95
C ASP A 136 -3.25 -12.49 26.71
N PHE A 137 -3.90 -11.73 25.82
CA PHE A 137 -3.56 -10.34 25.55
C PHE A 137 -4.73 -9.57 24.95
N GLN A 138 -4.60 -8.25 24.84
CA GLN A 138 -5.52 -7.38 24.10
C GLN A 138 -4.81 -6.76 22.91
N LEU A 139 -5.54 -6.59 21.80
CA LEU A 139 -5.20 -5.65 20.75
C LEU A 139 -6.10 -4.42 20.92
N LEU A 140 -5.46 -3.25 21.05
CA LEU A 140 -6.13 -1.96 21.21
C LEU A 140 -6.20 -1.29 19.85
N SER A 141 -7.36 -1.33 19.18
CA SER A 141 -7.53 -0.65 17.90
C SER A 141 -7.34 0.86 18.07
N PRO A 142 -6.66 1.54 17.12
CA PRO A 142 -6.63 2.99 17.08
C PRO A 142 -8.02 3.60 17.11
N THR A 143 -8.18 4.69 17.86
CA THR A 143 -9.42 5.47 17.96
C THR A 143 -9.34 6.81 17.24
N ALA A 144 -8.13 7.17 16.77
CA ALA A 144 -7.82 8.36 15.99
C ALA A 144 -6.77 8.02 14.91
N THR A 145 -6.86 8.70 13.77
CA THR A 145 -6.02 8.42 12.58
C THR A 145 -4.52 8.64 12.82
N ASN A 146 -4.14 9.50 13.77
CA ASN A 146 -2.73 9.69 14.15
C ASN A 146 -2.15 8.55 15.01
N GLN A 147 -2.96 7.58 15.42
CA GLN A 147 -2.53 6.39 16.16
C GLN A 147 -2.28 5.19 15.23
N GLY A 148 -2.84 5.20 14.03
CA GLY A 148 -2.79 4.13 13.05
C GLY A 148 -4.11 3.95 12.33
N ARG A 149 -4.26 2.84 11.60
CA ARG A 149 -5.52 2.48 10.94
C ARG A 149 -6.57 2.09 11.97
N ILE A 150 -7.74 2.71 11.89
CA ILE A 150 -8.88 2.38 12.74
C ILE A 150 -9.53 1.09 12.19
N ALA A 151 -9.54 0.03 12.98
CA ALA A 151 -10.13 -1.27 12.62
C ALA A 151 -11.51 -1.50 13.26
N VAL A 152 -11.93 -0.65 14.19
CA VAL A 152 -13.20 -0.77 14.90
C VAL A 152 -14.00 0.51 14.77
N ALA A 153 -15.21 0.42 14.23
CA ALA A 153 -16.23 1.45 14.20
C ALA A 153 -17.49 0.98 14.96
N PRO A 154 -18.41 1.86 15.35
CA PRO A 154 -19.60 1.46 16.12
C PRO A 154 -20.50 0.43 15.43
N GLN A 155 -20.48 0.32 14.12
CA GLN A 155 -21.35 -0.55 13.32
C GLN A 155 -20.62 -1.64 12.58
N MET A 156 -19.26 -1.66 12.57
CA MET A 156 -18.47 -2.65 11.87
C MET A 156 -17.04 -2.75 12.39
N GLU A 157 -16.41 -3.88 12.15
CA GLU A 157 -15.02 -4.16 12.51
C GLU A 157 -14.30 -4.91 11.40
N ASN A 158 -13.01 -4.64 11.29
CA ASN A 158 -12.07 -5.46 10.56
C ASN A 158 -11.27 -6.30 11.56
N ILE A 159 -11.33 -7.61 11.43
CA ILE A 159 -10.68 -8.58 12.30
C ILE A 159 -9.57 -9.26 11.51
N ASP A 160 -8.36 -8.76 11.69
CA ASP A 160 -7.15 -9.27 11.05
C ASP A 160 -6.47 -10.29 11.96
N TRP A 161 -6.54 -11.57 11.63
CA TRP A 161 -5.91 -12.64 12.40
C TRP A 161 -4.41 -12.44 12.59
N ILE A 162 -3.73 -11.86 11.61
CA ILE A 162 -2.29 -11.57 11.67
C ILE A 162 -1.95 -10.56 12.78
N ALA A 163 -2.85 -9.64 13.11
CA ALA A 163 -2.68 -8.68 14.20
C ALA A 163 -3.13 -9.25 15.56
N LEU A 164 -3.88 -10.36 15.57
CA LEU A 164 -4.55 -10.94 16.73
C LEU A 164 -3.94 -12.27 17.15
N SER A 165 -2.71 -12.56 16.74
CA SER A 165 -2.12 -13.87 17.03
C SER A 165 -0.61 -13.82 17.21
N LEU A 166 -0.09 -14.82 17.93
CA LEU A 166 1.31 -15.14 18.06
C LEU A 166 1.60 -16.48 17.36
N TYR A 167 2.83 -16.69 16.95
CA TYR A 167 3.22 -17.97 16.35
C TYR A 167 4.60 -18.43 16.82
N PRO A 168 4.86 -19.76 16.91
CA PRO A 168 6.12 -20.31 17.36
C PRO A 168 7.24 -20.06 16.35
N ALA A 169 8.39 -19.58 16.83
CA ALA A 169 9.59 -19.44 16.02
C ALA A 169 10.14 -20.82 15.61
N GLY A 170 10.80 -20.86 14.44
CA GLY A 170 11.50 -22.06 13.96
C GLY A 170 10.71 -22.89 12.96
N TYR A 171 9.55 -22.45 12.51
CA TYR A 171 8.69 -23.15 11.56
C TYR A 171 8.28 -22.25 10.41
N TYR A 172 8.01 -22.85 9.24
CA TYR A 172 7.28 -22.15 8.18
C TYR A 172 5.83 -21.96 8.63
N VAL A 173 5.27 -20.78 8.38
CA VAL A 173 3.89 -20.48 8.83
C VAL A 173 2.84 -21.38 8.18
N ARG A 174 3.12 -21.92 6.99
CA ARG A 174 2.26 -22.92 6.33
C ARG A 174 2.19 -24.27 7.05
N ASP A 175 3.20 -24.57 7.89
CA ASP A 175 3.34 -25.84 8.61
C ASP A 175 2.85 -25.77 10.07
N ILE A 176 2.26 -24.64 10.47
CA ILE A 176 1.68 -24.42 11.80
C ILE A 176 0.17 -24.58 11.72
N PRO A 177 -0.41 -25.68 12.18
CA PRO A 177 -1.86 -25.83 12.24
C PRO A 177 -2.48 -24.90 13.28
N VAL A 178 -3.58 -24.25 12.93
CA VAL A 178 -4.34 -23.38 13.84
C VAL A 178 -5.83 -23.60 13.64
N GLN A 179 -6.56 -23.58 14.75
CA GLN A 179 -8.02 -23.57 14.77
C GLN A 179 -8.49 -22.30 15.46
N ALA A 180 -9.14 -21.43 14.71
CA ALA A 180 -9.60 -20.14 15.17
C ALA A 180 -11.07 -20.13 15.51
N SER A 181 -11.45 -19.28 16.46
CA SER A 181 -12.83 -18.91 16.76
C SER A 181 -12.93 -17.43 17.07
N VAL A 182 -14.10 -16.84 16.78
CA VAL A 182 -14.36 -15.44 17.07
C VAL A 182 -15.75 -15.27 17.66
N THR A 183 -15.88 -14.37 18.63
CA THR A 183 -17.16 -13.89 19.15
C THR A 183 -17.35 -12.45 18.71
N VAL A 184 -18.39 -12.20 17.90
CA VAL A 184 -18.71 -10.86 17.37
C VAL A 184 -19.91 -10.25 18.11
N PRO A 185 -20.20 -8.95 17.98
CA PRO A 185 -21.41 -8.36 18.54
C PRO A 185 -22.68 -9.09 18.12
N ALA A 186 -23.65 -9.21 19.05
CA ALA A 186 -24.87 -9.96 18.79
C ALA A 186 -25.69 -9.35 17.63
N GLY A 187 -26.08 -10.18 16.68
CA GLY A 187 -26.85 -9.79 15.50
C GLY A 187 -26.02 -9.29 14.31
N TRP A 188 -24.74 -9.07 14.50
CA TRP A 188 -23.86 -8.70 13.39
C TRP A 188 -23.66 -9.87 12.40
N LYS A 189 -23.43 -9.50 11.15
CA LYS A 189 -23.10 -10.42 10.07
C LYS A 189 -21.59 -10.47 9.88
N VAL A 190 -21.13 -11.57 9.32
CA VAL A 190 -19.71 -11.84 9.10
C VAL A 190 -19.48 -12.18 7.64
N ALA A 191 -18.44 -11.59 7.07
CA ALA A 191 -17.90 -11.88 5.75
C ALA A 191 -16.43 -12.29 5.87
N SER A 192 -16.04 -13.39 5.22
CA SER A 192 -14.67 -13.91 5.20
C SER A 192 -14.53 -15.00 4.14
N ALA A 193 -13.34 -15.17 3.60
CA ALA A 193 -13.00 -16.32 2.79
C ALA A 193 -12.96 -17.64 3.59
N LEU A 194 -12.77 -17.59 4.91
CA LEU A 194 -12.89 -18.77 5.76
C LEU A 194 -14.34 -19.14 5.96
N ARG A 195 -14.70 -20.36 5.58
CA ARG A 195 -16.05 -20.90 5.79
C ARG A 195 -16.16 -21.52 7.19
N PRO A 196 -17.14 -21.14 8.02
CA PRO A 196 -17.26 -21.63 9.39
C PRO A 196 -17.67 -23.11 9.42
N VAL A 197 -17.20 -23.84 10.46
CA VAL A 197 -17.68 -25.19 10.76
C VAL A 197 -18.98 -25.12 11.54
N THR A 198 -19.01 -24.27 12.58
CA THR A 198 -20.18 -24.08 13.44
C THR A 198 -20.38 -22.62 13.76
N GLN A 199 -21.65 -22.26 13.98
CA GLN A 199 -22.01 -20.96 14.53
C GLN A 199 -23.03 -21.17 15.65
N SER A 200 -22.71 -20.72 16.84
CA SER A 200 -23.58 -20.80 18.01
C SER A 200 -23.81 -19.40 18.58
N GLY A 201 -24.97 -18.84 18.30
CA GLY A 201 -25.26 -17.45 18.62
C GLY A 201 -24.36 -16.50 17.84
N ASN A 202 -23.53 -15.75 18.56
CA ASN A 202 -22.55 -14.81 18.01
C ASN A 202 -21.11 -15.33 18.04
N ARG A 203 -20.88 -16.59 18.45
CA ARG A 203 -19.61 -17.30 18.34
C ARG A 203 -19.55 -18.09 17.04
N ILE A 204 -18.42 -17.99 16.36
CA ILE A 204 -18.14 -18.66 15.09
C ILE A 204 -16.84 -19.45 15.27
N ASP A 205 -16.87 -20.74 14.94
CA ASP A 205 -15.72 -21.62 14.96
C ASP A 205 -15.33 -22.01 13.55
N TYR A 206 -14.05 -21.89 13.22
CA TYR A 206 -13.48 -22.19 11.90
C TYR A 206 -12.79 -23.56 11.88
N PRO A 207 -12.61 -24.19 10.71
CA PRO A 207 -11.87 -25.43 10.60
C PRO A 207 -10.39 -25.22 10.94
N THR A 208 -9.70 -26.30 11.33
CA THR A 208 -8.25 -26.28 11.43
C THR A 208 -7.67 -25.99 10.04
N THR A 209 -6.81 -24.99 9.96
CA THR A 209 -6.09 -24.59 8.75
C THR A 209 -4.62 -24.29 9.07
N SER A 210 -3.79 -23.92 8.09
CA SER A 210 -2.45 -23.41 8.37
C SER A 210 -2.50 -21.96 8.87
N TYR A 211 -1.50 -21.55 9.64
CA TYR A 211 -1.36 -20.17 10.09
C TYR A 211 -1.25 -19.19 8.91
N GLU A 212 -0.60 -19.61 7.80
CA GLU A 212 -0.55 -18.84 6.57
C GLU A 212 -1.95 -18.56 5.98
N ILE A 213 -2.80 -19.60 5.86
CA ILE A 213 -4.16 -19.45 5.35
C ILE A 213 -5.04 -18.64 6.30
N LEU A 214 -4.91 -18.86 7.61
CA LEU A 214 -5.67 -18.09 8.60
C LEU A 214 -5.37 -16.60 8.47
N THR A 215 -4.11 -16.22 8.47
CA THR A 215 -3.67 -14.82 8.41
C THR A 215 -3.94 -14.17 7.05
N ASP A 216 -4.12 -14.96 6.01
CA ASP A 216 -4.52 -14.53 4.66
C ASP A 216 -6.05 -14.56 4.45
N SER A 217 -6.82 -14.69 5.52
CA SER A 217 -8.29 -14.77 5.48
C SER A 217 -8.90 -13.88 6.55
N PRO A 218 -8.79 -12.54 6.42
CA PRO A 218 -9.37 -11.60 7.36
C PRO A 218 -10.88 -11.74 7.40
N LEU A 219 -11.48 -11.09 8.40
CA LEU A 219 -12.89 -11.14 8.63
C LEU A 219 -13.42 -9.73 8.80
N MET A 220 -14.46 -9.39 8.06
CA MET A 220 -15.24 -8.19 8.26
C MET A 220 -16.55 -8.54 8.95
N THR A 221 -16.95 -7.76 9.96
CA THR A 221 -18.22 -7.96 10.65
C THR A 221 -18.93 -6.64 10.89
N GLY A 222 -20.26 -6.64 10.81
CA GLY A 222 -21.03 -5.41 11.00
C GLY A 222 -22.54 -5.61 11.12
N ALA A 223 -23.20 -4.54 11.58
CA ALA A 223 -24.64 -4.47 11.76
C ALA A 223 -25.38 -4.34 10.42
N HIS A 224 -24.83 -3.59 9.47
CA HIS A 224 -25.39 -3.32 8.16
C HIS A 224 -24.62 -4.09 7.10
N TYR A 225 -25.26 -5.09 6.50
CA TYR A 225 -24.60 -6.05 5.60
C TYR A 225 -25.50 -6.45 4.45
N ARG A 226 -24.88 -6.59 3.28
CA ARG A 226 -25.53 -7.16 2.10
C ARG A 226 -24.53 -7.91 1.25
N GLN A 227 -24.92 -9.09 0.76
CA GLN A 227 -24.11 -9.91 -0.16
C GLN A 227 -24.73 -9.92 -1.55
N PHE A 228 -23.87 -9.93 -2.57
CA PHE A 228 -24.24 -10.05 -3.97
C PHE A 228 -23.39 -11.13 -4.65
N ALA A 229 -24.04 -12.11 -5.27
CA ALA A 229 -23.34 -13.11 -6.08
C ALA A 229 -22.90 -12.49 -7.41
N LEU A 230 -21.60 -12.59 -7.71
CA LEU A 230 -21.01 -12.07 -8.95
C LEU A 230 -20.77 -13.14 -10.01
N GLY A 231 -21.12 -14.41 -9.74
CA GLY A 231 -20.82 -15.55 -10.61
C GLY A 231 -19.42 -16.14 -10.36
N HIS A 232 -19.11 -17.28 -10.96
CA HIS A 232 -17.81 -17.95 -10.83
C HIS A 232 -17.35 -18.25 -9.39
N ASP A 233 -18.30 -18.48 -8.47
CA ASP A 233 -18.06 -18.64 -7.03
C ASP A 233 -17.40 -17.40 -6.40
N VAL A 234 -17.75 -16.21 -6.91
CA VAL A 234 -17.30 -14.92 -6.41
C VAL A 234 -18.46 -14.16 -5.82
N ASP A 235 -18.30 -13.70 -4.58
CA ASP A 235 -19.28 -12.90 -3.84
C ASP A 235 -18.73 -11.49 -3.56
N LEU A 236 -19.65 -10.52 -3.51
CA LEU A 236 -19.39 -9.17 -3.04
C LEU A 236 -20.12 -8.98 -1.72
N ASP A 237 -19.38 -8.99 -0.64
CA ASP A 237 -19.85 -8.75 0.71
C ASP A 237 -19.68 -7.26 1.03
N VAL A 238 -20.78 -6.58 1.28
CA VAL A 238 -20.79 -5.14 1.54
C VAL A 238 -21.22 -4.88 2.98
N LEU A 239 -20.37 -4.18 3.72
CA LEU A 239 -20.66 -3.66 5.04
C LEU A 239 -20.66 -2.12 5.00
N ALA A 240 -21.55 -1.47 5.72
CA ALA A 240 -21.67 -0.02 5.68
C ALA A 240 -21.97 0.58 7.05
N ASP A 241 -21.72 1.91 7.20
CA ASP A 241 -22.09 2.65 8.40
C ASP A 241 -23.62 2.68 8.61
N ASP A 242 -24.41 2.55 7.52
CA ASP A 242 -25.88 2.48 7.55
C ASP A 242 -26.45 1.75 6.33
N ASP A 243 -27.73 1.33 6.40
CA ASP A 243 -28.41 0.58 5.35
C ASP A 243 -28.57 1.34 4.02
N ALA A 244 -28.58 2.67 4.04
CA ALA A 244 -28.73 3.47 2.83
C ALA A 244 -27.55 3.29 1.87
N GLU A 245 -26.36 3.11 2.41
CA GLU A 245 -25.14 2.89 1.63
C GLU A 245 -25.10 1.50 0.95
N LEU A 246 -25.92 0.55 1.39
CA LEU A 246 -26.05 -0.78 0.78
C LEU A 246 -26.95 -0.79 -0.47
N ALA A 247 -27.44 0.37 -0.92
CA ALA A 247 -28.43 0.50 -1.98
C ALA A 247 -27.83 0.40 -3.40
N ALA A 248 -27.14 -0.70 -3.69
CA ALA A 248 -26.66 -0.99 -5.04
C ALA A 248 -27.82 -1.23 -6.01
N THR A 249 -27.75 -0.66 -7.19
CA THR A 249 -28.67 -0.93 -8.29
C THR A 249 -28.33 -2.24 -9.01
N PRO A 250 -29.30 -2.91 -9.67
CA PRO A 250 -29.02 -4.08 -10.49
C PRO A 250 -28.00 -3.82 -11.60
N GLY A 251 -27.96 -2.58 -12.13
CA GLY A 251 -26.99 -2.20 -13.16
C GLY A 251 -25.55 -2.15 -12.63
N GLU A 252 -25.33 -1.60 -11.44
CA GLU A 252 -24.03 -1.56 -10.79
C GLU A 252 -23.53 -2.97 -10.47
N ILE A 253 -24.41 -3.84 -9.95
CA ILE A 253 -24.05 -5.25 -9.71
C ILE A 253 -23.70 -5.97 -11.01
N ALA A 254 -24.43 -5.72 -12.10
CA ALA A 254 -24.11 -6.29 -13.41
C ALA A 254 -22.71 -5.86 -13.92
N LEU A 255 -22.26 -4.63 -13.63
CA LEU A 255 -20.91 -4.19 -13.97
C LEU A 255 -19.84 -4.94 -13.16
N HIS A 256 -20.08 -5.23 -11.87
CA HIS A 256 -19.18 -6.08 -11.07
C HIS A 256 -19.14 -7.52 -11.59
N GLN A 257 -20.29 -8.09 -11.98
CA GLN A 257 -20.35 -9.41 -12.62
C GLN A 257 -19.53 -9.44 -13.93
N GLN A 258 -19.67 -8.40 -14.75
CA GLN A 258 -18.86 -8.26 -15.97
C GLN A 258 -17.37 -8.13 -15.67
N MET A 259 -16.98 -7.46 -14.58
CA MET A 259 -15.59 -7.35 -14.16
C MET A 259 -15.01 -8.74 -13.83
N VAL A 260 -15.72 -9.55 -13.06
CA VAL A 260 -15.34 -10.94 -12.78
C VAL A 260 -15.23 -11.75 -14.08
N ASP A 261 -16.23 -11.66 -14.97
CA ASP A 261 -16.21 -12.34 -16.27
C ASP A 261 -14.99 -11.95 -17.13
N GLN A 262 -14.66 -10.65 -17.18
CA GLN A 262 -13.50 -10.15 -17.92
C GLN A 262 -12.18 -10.64 -17.33
N ALA A 263 -12.06 -10.73 -16.01
CA ALA A 263 -10.87 -11.26 -15.35
C ALA A 263 -10.69 -12.76 -15.64
N ILE A 264 -11.74 -13.57 -15.52
CA ILE A 264 -11.69 -15.01 -15.85
C ILE A 264 -11.33 -15.22 -17.32
N LYS A 265 -11.89 -14.43 -18.23
CA LYS A 265 -11.51 -14.48 -19.67
C LYS A 265 -10.07 -14.07 -19.92
N LEU A 266 -9.58 -13.07 -19.19
CA LEU A 266 -8.21 -12.56 -19.31
C LEU A 266 -7.20 -13.62 -18.92
N PHE A 267 -7.31 -14.15 -17.72
CA PHE A 267 -6.33 -15.09 -17.16
C PHE A 267 -6.53 -16.53 -17.64
N GLY A 268 -7.77 -16.95 -17.90
CA GLY A 268 -8.10 -18.26 -18.42
C GLY A 268 -7.93 -19.42 -17.43
N ALA A 269 -7.72 -19.12 -16.15
CA ALA A 269 -7.56 -20.08 -15.05
C ALA A 269 -8.04 -19.45 -13.74
N ARG A 270 -8.36 -20.27 -12.74
CA ARG A 270 -8.66 -19.83 -11.37
C ARG A 270 -7.69 -20.45 -10.38
N HIS A 271 -7.23 -19.65 -9.43
CA HIS A 271 -6.36 -20.07 -8.34
C HIS A 271 -7.06 -19.98 -6.98
N PHE A 272 -8.38 -20.06 -7.00
CA PHE A 272 -9.26 -20.07 -5.83
C PHE A 272 -10.46 -20.99 -6.11
N ASP A 273 -11.03 -21.59 -5.07
CA ASP A 273 -12.29 -22.34 -5.12
C ASP A 273 -13.50 -21.40 -4.99
N HIS A 274 -13.36 -20.31 -4.25
CA HIS A 274 -14.28 -19.20 -4.11
C HIS A 274 -13.49 -17.93 -3.83
N TYR A 275 -14.14 -16.76 -4.00
CA TYR A 275 -13.52 -15.46 -3.71
C TYR A 275 -14.56 -14.50 -3.12
N ASP A 276 -14.17 -13.79 -2.06
CA ASP A 276 -15.03 -12.83 -1.37
C ASP A 276 -14.39 -11.43 -1.41
N PHE A 277 -15.04 -10.48 -2.10
CA PHE A 277 -14.70 -9.07 -1.93
C PHE A 277 -15.29 -8.59 -0.60
N LEU A 278 -14.46 -8.11 0.32
CA LEU A 278 -14.87 -7.60 1.61
C LEU A 278 -14.93 -6.07 1.54
N LEU A 279 -16.01 -5.54 0.94
CA LEU A 279 -16.17 -4.11 0.71
C LEU A 279 -16.75 -3.42 1.94
N THR A 280 -16.04 -2.47 2.51
CA THR A 280 -16.50 -1.65 3.62
C THR A 280 -16.69 -0.19 3.21
N LEU A 281 -17.87 0.36 3.52
CA LEU A 281 -18.26 1.74 3.22
C LEU A 281 -18.39 2.51 4.53
N SER A 282 -17.33 3.24 4.93
CA SER A 282 -17.28 3.87 6.26
C SER A 282 -16.62 5.24 6.23
N ARG A 283 -17.09 6.12 7.14
CA ARG A 283 -16.41 7.38 7.47
C ARG A 283 -15.33 7.21 8.52
N ARG A 284 -15.29 6.06 9.20
CA ARG A 284 -14.45 5.84 10.39
C ARG A 284 -13.38 4.79 10.20
N LEU A 285 -13.70 3.66 9.56
CA LEU A 285 -12.67 2.67 9.23
C LEU A 285 -11.63 3.30 8.29
N GLY A 286 -10.37 3.01 8.55
CA GLY A 286 -9.30 3.44 7.66
C GLY A 286 -9.45 2.81 6.28
N SER A 287 -9.27 3.61 5.22
CA SER A 287 -9.25 3.09 3.85
C SER A 287 -8.12 2.08 3.66
N GLN A 288 -8.38 1.04 2.86
CA GLN A 288 -7.43 -0.02 2.56
C GLN A 288 -7.84 -0.72 1.27
N GLY A 289 -6.87 -1.04 0.41
CA GLY A 289 -6.89 -2.16 -0.51
C GLY A 289 -5.87 -3.15 0.01
N LEU A 290 -6.25 -4.41 0.17
CA LEU A 290 -5.33 -5.46 0.59
C LEU A 290 -5.76 -6.80 0.01
N GLU A 291 -4.85 -7.35 -0.75
CA GLU A 291 -5.04 -8.59 -1.45
C GLU A 291 -4.85 -9.83 -0.57
N HIS A 292 -5.72 -10.79 -0.74
CA HIS A 292 -5.65 -12.14 -0.19
C HIS A 292 -5.88 -13.17 -1.29
N HIS A 293 -5.54 -14.44 -1.02
CA HIS A 293 -5.65 -15.49 -2.05
C HIS A 293 -7.10 -15.71 -2.49
N ARG A 294 -8.04 -15.66 -1.54
CA ARG A 294 -9.47 -15.96 -1.72
C ARG A 294 -10.39 -14.80 -1.34
N SER A 295 -9.82 -13.63 -1.05
CA SER A 295 -10.58 -12.43 -0.74
C SER A 295 -9.76 -11.18 -1.00
N SER A 296 -10.39 -10.03 -0.87
CA SER A 296 -9.72 -8.73 -0.72
C SER A 296 -10.42 -7.90 0.34
N GLU A 297 -9.63 -7.10 1.05
CA GLU A 297 -10.16 -6.04 1.89
C GLU A 297 -10.27 -4.77 1.06
N ASP A 298 -11.49 -4.30 0.86
CA ASP A 298 -11.79 -3.15 0.01
C ASP A 298 -12.46 -2.06 0.84
N ALA A 299 -11.67 -1.32 1.64
CA ALA A 299 -12.21 -0.27 2.50
C ALA A 299 -12.19 1.08 1.78
N THR A 300 -13.37 1.65 1.56
CA THR A 300 -13.53 2.94 0.89
C THR A 300 -14.53 3.84 1.64
N SER A 301 -14.63 5.10 1.20
CA SER A 301 -15.59 6.06 1.75
C SER A 301 -17.02 5.76 1.32
N LEU A 302 -17.98 6.37 2.02
CA LEU A 302 -19.40 6.31 1.63
C LEU A 302 -19.63 6.81 0.21
N GLY A 303 -20.75 6.41 -0.37
CA GLY A 303 -21.16 6.85 -1.70
C GLY A 303 -20.78 5.90 -2.83
N TYR A 304 -20.12 4.77 -2.54
CA TYR A 304 -19.68 3.84 -3.58
C TYR A 304 -20.81 3.46 -4.55
N PHE A 305 -21.99 3.12 -4.03
CA PHE A 305 -23.20 2.89 -4.84
C PHE A 305 -24.07 4.13 -4.97
N THR A 306 -24.27 4.88 -3.88
CA THR A 306 -25.24 5.99 -3.81
C THR A 306 -24.78 7.26 -4.54
N ASP A 307 -23.50 7.41 -4.83
CA ASP A 307 -22.92 8.50 -5.63
C ASP A 307 -21.97 7.95 -6.73
N TRP A 308 -22.39 6.90 -7.42
CA TRP A 308 -21.61 6.11 -8.39
C TRP A 308 -20.81 6.96 -9.40
N GLN A 309 -21.42 8.03 -9.92
CA GLN A 309 -20.80 8.89 -10.92
C GLN A 309 -19.56 9.62 -10.40
N ASN A 310 -19.46 9.80 -9.09
CA ASN A 310 -18.36 10.47 -8.42
C ASN A 310 -17.37 9.50 -7.76
N GLN A 311 -17.43 8.19 -8.07
CA GLN A 311 -16.58 7.15 -7.49
C GLN A 311 -15.59 6.53 -8.50
N GLY A 312 -15.27 7.25 -9.59
CA GLY A 312 -14.46 6.69 -10.69
C GLY A 312 -13.17 6.01 -10.22
N GLU A 313 -12.43 6.66 -9.36
CA GLU A 313 -11.16 6.14 -8.83
C GLU A 313 -11.37 4.96 -7.86
N ALA A 314 -12.37 5.04 -6.97
CA ALA A 314 -12.71 3.95 -6.05
C ALA A 314 -13.17 2.68 -6.79
N ARG A 315 -13.74 2.83 -8.00
CA ARG A 315 -14.14 1.69 -8.85
C ARG A 315 -12.97 0.91 -9.44
N ASN A 316 -11.73 1.42 -9.35
CA ASN A 316 -10.53 0.66 -9.70
C ASN A 316 -10.07 -0.29 -8.58
N LEU A 317 -10.53 -0.09 -7.34
CA LEU A 317 -10.06 -0.86 -6.18
C LEU A 317 -10.34 -2.36 -6.36
N LEU A 318 -11.60 -2.76 -6.54
CA LEU A 318 -11.97 -4.18 -6.66
C LEU A 318 -11.28 -4.90 -7.84
N PRO A 319 -11.22 -4.32 -9.06
CA PRO A 319 -10.47 -4.95 -10.16
C PRO A 319 -8.97 -5.08 -9.89
N HIS A 320 -8.37 -4.13 -9.15
CA HIS A 320 -6.97 -4.18 -8.72
C HIS A 320 -6.76 -5.35 -7.76
N GLU A 321 -7.48 -5.37 -6.65
CA GLU A 321 -7.34 -6.41 -5.63
C GLU A 321 -7.67 -7.81 -6.16
N PHE A 322 -8.69 -7.93 -7.02
CA PHE A 322 -9.01 -9.21 -7.65
C PHE A 322 -7.88 -9.75 -8.54
N THR A 323 -7.20 -8.87 -9.26
CA THR A 323 -6.04 -9.24 -10.09
C THR A 323 -4.94 -9.89 -9.26
N HIS A 324 -4.77 -9.49 -8.02
CA HIS A 324 -3.76 -10.04 -7.11
C HIS A 324 -3.98 -11.52 -6.81
N SER A 325 -5.17 -12.07 -6.94
CA SER A 325 -5.35 -13.52 -6.83
C SER A 325 -4.45 -14.29 -7.81
N TRP A 326 -4.18 -13.73 -8.98
CA TRP A 326 -3.25 -14.26 -9.99
C TRP A 326 -1.85 -13.69 -9.86
N ASN A 327 -1.71 -12.34 -9.83
CA ASN A 327 -0.43 -11.64 -9.75
C ASN A 327 -0.15 -11.19 -8.30
N GLY A 328 0.43 -12.05 -7.51
CA GLY A 328 0.77 -11.78 -6.11
C GLY A 328 0.51 -12.96 -5.21
N LYS A 329 -0.68 -13.52 -5.23
CA LYS A 329 -1.03 -14.65 -4.36
C LYS A 329 -0.66 -15.99 -4.99
N PHE A 330 -1.05 -16.24 -6.23
CA PHE A 330 -0.57 -17.43 -6.96
C PHE A 330 0.84 -17.22 -7.51
N ARG A 331 1.06 -16.24 -8.41
CA ARG A 331 2.39 -15.92 -8.91
C ARG A 331 3.00 -14.79 -8.09
N ARG A 332 4.04 -15.09 -7.32
CA ARG A 332 4.70 -14.16 -6.40
C ARG A 332 6.16 -13.97 -6.74
N PRO A 333 6.72 -12.73 -6.72
CA PRO A 333 8.17 -12.55 -6.81
C PRO A 333 8.91 -13.40 -5.78
N ALA A 334 9.99 -14.05 -6.21
CA ALA A 334 10.73 -14.98 -5.34
C ALA A 334 11.34 -14.30 -4.12
N ASP A 335 11.73 -13.03 -4.26
CA ASP A 335 12.29 -12.21 -3.18
C ASP A 335 11.23 -11.56 -2.28
N LEU A 336 9.97 -11.61 -2.67
CA LEU A 336 8.85 -11.15 -1.86
C LEU A 336 8.23 -12.28 -1.01
N TRP A 337 8.43 -13.54 -1.41
CA TRP A 337 7.98 -14.69 -0.63
C TRP A 337 8.91 -14.94 0.56
N THR A 338 8.35 -15.15 1.75
CA THR A 338 9.07 -15.46 2.98
C THR A 338 8.45 -16.65 3.68
N PRO A 339 9.25 -17.44 4.42
CA PRO A 339 8.75 -18.63 5.12
C PRO A 339 7.96 -18.31 6.40
N ASP A 340 8.18 -17.11 6.94
CA ASP A 340 7.54 -16.61 8.17
C ASP A 340 7.36 -15.09 8.11
N PHE A 341 6.66 -14.52 9.09
CA PHE A 341 6.43 -13.07 9.18
C PHE A 341 7.53 -12.29 9.92
N ARG A 342 8.65 -12.93 10.20
CA ARG A 342 9.85 -12.32 10.76
C ARG A 342 10.90 -12.04 9.68
N THR A 343 10.96 -12.89 8.67
CA THR A 343 11.90 -12.76 7.55
C THR A 343 11.58 -11.52 6.71
N PRO A 344 12.54 -10.61 6.48
CA PRO A 344 12.32 -9.44 5.65
C PRO A 344 11.92 -9.79 4.22
N MET A 345 10.90 -9.11 3.70
CA MET A 345 10.50 -9.18 2.30
C MET A 345 11.34 -8.22 1.46
N GLU A 346 11.74 -8.64 0.26
CA GLU A 346 12.39 -7.78 -0.71
C GLU A 346 11.43 -7.48 -1.88
N GLY A 347 11.31 -6.21 -2.24
CA GLY A 347 10.33 -5.74 -3.22
C GLY A 347 10.91 -5.45 -4.60
N SER A 348 11.94 -6.16 -5.09
CA SER A 348 12.62 -5.79 -6.33
C SER A 348 11.75 -5.86 -7.58
N LEU A 349 10.65 -6.60 -7.54
CA LEU A 349 9.69 -6.75 -8.64
C LEU A 349 8.31 -6.16 -8.33
N LEU A 350 8.19 -5.19 -7.39
CA LEU A 350 6.91 -4.52 -7.12
C LEU A 350 6.36 -3.81 -8.36
N TRP A 351 7.19 -3.33 -9.27
CA TRP A 351 6.74 -2.79 -10.56
C TRP A 351 6.11 -3.84 -11.49
N VAL A 352 6.32 -5.15 -11.24
CA VAL A 352 5.60 -6.27 -11.87
C VAL A 352 4.38 -6.63 -11.04
N TYR A 353 4.57 -6.79 -9.74
CA TYR A 353 3.51 -7.17 -8.81
C TYR A 353 2.41 -6.10 -8.78
N GLU A 354 2.74 -4.88 -8.41
CA GLU A 354 1.80 -3.77 -8.28
C GLU A 354 1.57 -3.03 -9.59
N GLY A 355 2.65 -2.72 -10.32
CA GLY A 355 2.54 -1.95 -11.56
C GLY A 355 1.72 -2.66 -12.64
N GLN A 356 1.84 -3.99 -12.76
CA GLN A 356 1.01 -4.74 -13.69
C GLN A 356 -0.40 -4.98 -13.15
N THR A 357 -0.57 -5.12 -11.84
CA THR A 357 -1.89 -5.21 -11.22
C THR A 357 -2.66 -3.90 -11.39
N GLN A 358 -2.02 -2.75 -11.17
CA GLN A 358 -2.59 -1.44 -11.44
C GLN A 358 -2.99 -1.29 -12.92
N PHE A 359 -2.16 -1.77 -13.85
CA PHE A 359 -2.49 -1.80 -15.27
C PHE A 359 -3.75 -2.65 -15.53
N TRP A 360 -3.82 -3.88 -14.99
CA TRP A 360 -4.98 -4.74 -15.20
C TRP A 360 -6.22 -4.22 -14.51
N GLY A 361 -6.12 -3.61 -13.33
CA GLY A 361 -7.23 -2.97 -12.64
C GLY A 361 -7.96 -1.97 -13.55
N TYR A 362 -7.22 -1.03 -14.16
CA TYR A 362 -7.80 -0.06 -15.10
C TYR A 362 -8.30 -0.70 -16.41
N VAL A 363 -7.61 -1.71 -16.91
CA VAL A 363 -8.07 -2.44 -18.12
C VAL A 363 -9.34 -3.21 -17.85
N LEU A 364 -9.45 -3.92 -16.73
CA LEU A 364 -10.66 -4.67 -16.33
C LEU A 364 -11.82 -3.71 -16.03
N GLY A 365 -11.53 -2.58 -15.35
CA GLY A 365 -12.51 -1.52 -15.12
C GLY A 365 -13.11 -0.98 -16.43
N ALA A 366 -12.29 -0.75 -17.45
CA ALA A 366 -12.73 -0.32 -18.78
C ALA A 366 -13.52 -1.43 -19.52
N ARG A 367 -12.99 -2.65 -19.52
CA ARG A 367 -13.60 -3.79 -20.23
C ARG A 367 -14.95 -4.22 -19.67
N SER A 368 -15.14 -4.07 -18.37
CA SER A 368 -16.41 -4.37 -17.70
C SER A 368 -17.43 -3.24 -17.79
N GLY A 369 -16.99 -2.03 -18.11
CA GLY A 369 -17.82 -0.83 -18.07
C GLY A 369 -17.96 -0.21 -16.66
N MET A 370 -17.25 -0.71 -15.64
CA MET A 370 -17.13 -0.04 -14.33
C MET A 370 -16.53 1.35 -14.49
N LEU A 371 -15.60 1.50 -15.41
CA LEU A 371 -15.11 2.78 -15.93
C LEU A 371 -15.55 2.90 -17.40
N SER A 372 -16.23 3.99 -17.73
CA SER A 372 -16.49 4.29 -19.14
C SER A 372 -15.17 4.50 -19.89
N LYS A 373 -15.21 4.36 -21.22
CA LYS A 373 -14.02 4.64 -22.05
C LYS A 373 -13.48 6.06 -21.82
N GLU A 374 -14.38 7.04 -21.64
CA GLU A 374 -14.00 8.42 -21.37
C GLU A 374 -13.29 8.55 -20.01
N GLU A 375 -13.84 7.99 -18.94
CA GLU A 375 -13.20 7.97 -17.62
C GLU A 375 -11.83 7.29 -17.67
N SER A 376 -11.72 6.16 -18.36
CA SER A 376 -10.44 5.45 -18.54
C SER A 376 -9.39 6.30 -19.25
N LEU A 377 -9.78 7.04 -20.31
CA LEU A 377 -8.89 7.96 -21.01
C LEU A 377 -8.53 9.17 -20.16
N GLN A 378 -9.44 9.68 -19.33
CA GLN A 378 -9.17 10.79 -18.41
C GLN A 378 -8.22 10.37 -17.29
N ALA A 379 -8.37 9.16 -16.71
CA ALA A 379 -7.43 8.59 -15.76
C ALA A 379 -6.03 8.44 -16.36
N LEU A 380 -5.92 7.86 -17.56
CA LEU A 380 -4.64 7.73 -18.26
C LEU A 380 -4.02 9.09 -18.62
N ALA A 381 -4.84 10.12 -18.88
CA ALA A 381 -4.34 11.48 -19.11
C ALA A 381 -3.71 12.08 -17.85
N SER A 382 -4.33 11.88 -16.67
CA SER A 382 -3.76 12.34 -15.40
C SER A 382 -2.43 11.64 -15.10
N PHE A 383 -2.34 10.32 -15.25
CA PHE A 383 -1.10 9.57 -15.04
C PHE A 383 0.01 10.01 -16.02
N ALA A 384 -0.33 10.17 -17.30
CA ALA A 384 0.63 10.65 -18.30
C ALA A 384 1.15 12.06 -17.97
N ALA A 385 0.30 12.95 -17.49
CA ALA A 385 0.67 14.30 -17.09
C ALA A 385 1.53 14.30 -15.81
N GLU A 386 1.18 13.49 -14.82
CA GLU A 386 1.93 13.33 -13.60
C GLU A 386 3.39 12.94 -13.88
N TYR A 387 3.59 11.87 -14.64
CA TYR A 387 4.96 11.38 -14.91
C TYR A 387 5.70 12.20 -15.98
N SER A 388 5.02 12.97 -16.84
CA SER A 388 5.69 13.84 -17.81
C SER A 388 6.05 15.22 -17.26
N GLN A 389 5.28 15.77 -16.32
CA GLN A 389 5.46 17.13 -15.81
C GLN A 389 5.40 17.24 -14.28
N GLY A 390 4.67 16.35 -13.61
CA GLY A 390 4.43 16.39 -12.16
C GLY A 390 5.54 15.74 -11.33
N SER A 391 6.36 14.85 -11.90
CA SER A 391 7.38 14.05 -11.18
C SER A 391 8.81 14.34 -11.66
N PRO A 392 9.37 15.55 -11.46
CA PRO A 392 10.74 15.89 -11.87
C PRO A 392 11.82 15.06 -11.15
N GLY A 393 11.50 14.40 -10.03
CA GLY A 393 12.38 13.47 -9.32
C GLY A 393 12.91 12.31 -10.16
N ARG A 394 12.25 12.00 -11.28
CA ARG A 394 12.71 11.04 -12.29
C ARG A 394 14.11 11.35 -12.85
N SER A 395 14.55 12.61 -12.76
CA SER A 395 15.86 13.04 -13.24
C SER A 395 17.03 12.58 -12.36
N TRP A 396 16.77 12.05 -11.15
CA TRP A 396 17.83 11.55 -10.26
C TRP A 396 17.55 10.16 -9.69
N ARG A 397 16.28 9.73 -9.63
CA ARG A 397 15.85 8.47 -8.98
C ARG A 397 15.22 7.54 -10.01
N PRO A 398 15.76 6.32 -10.27
CA PRO A 398 15.15 5.35 -11.18
C PRO A 398 13.89 4.72 -10.60
N LEU A 399 13.03 4.15 -11.45
CA LEU A 399 11.78 3.52 -11.03
C LEU A 399 12.02 2.38 -10.02
N ILE A 400 13.02 1.56 -10.25
CA ILE A 400 13.35 0.44 -9.34
C ILE A 400 13.59 0.89 -7.90
N ASP A 401 14.14 2.08 -7.69
CA ASP A 401 14.42 2.53 -6.34
C ASP A 401 13.13 2.91 -5.58
N THR A 402 12.05 3.27 -6.28
CA THR A 402 10.76 3.56 -5.67
C THR A 402 10.10 2.31 -5.06
N THR A 403 10.51 1.10 -5.47
CA THR A 403 10.08 -0.15 -4.83
C THR A 403 10.55 -0.30 -3.38
N ARG A 404 11.44 0.61 -2.91
CA ARG A 404 11.90 0.67 -1.52
C ARG A 404 11.06 1.63 -0.67
N ASP A 405 10.15 2.39 -1.25
CA ASP A 405 9.37 3.39 -0.53
C ASP A 405 8.48 2.83 0.57
N PRO A 406 7.87 1.64 0.46
CA PRO A 406 7.20 1.04 1.60
C PRO A 406 8.06 0.95 2.85
N LEU A 407 9.38 0.73 2.69
CA LEU A 407 10.35 0.69 3.79
C LEU A 407 10.88 2.08 4.17
N LEU A 408 11.08 2.98 3.20
CA LEU A 408 11.69 4.29 3.41
C LEU A 408 10.70 5.29 4.01
N ALA A 409 9.50 5.33 3.47
CA ALA A 409 8.46 6.30 3.85
C ALA A 409 7.40 5.72 4.78
N GLU A 410 7.31 4.38 4.92
CA GLU A 410 6.27 3.71 5.71
C GLU A 410 4.85 4.19 5.32
N ARG A 411 4.64 4.46 4.04
CA ARG A 411 3.40 5.04 3.47
C ARG A 411 2.99 6.39 4.10
N LYS A 412 3.95 7.13 4.65
CA LYS A 412 3.74 8.47 5.18
C LYS A 412 3.99 9.53 4.11
N PRO A 413 3.27 10.68 4.17
CA PRO A 413 3.51 11.77 3.23
C PRO A 413 4.97 12.24 3.25
N LEU A 414 5.55 12.45 2.07
CA LEU A 414 6.91 12.93 1.90
C LEU A 414 6.93 14.44 1.70
N PRO A 415 7.93 15.17 2.26
CA PRO A 415 8.16 16.55 1.87
C PRO A 415 8.66 16.58 0.42
N TRP A 416 8.12 17.49 -0.40
CA TRP A 416 8.47 17.62 -1.82
C TRP A 416 8.34 16.31 -2.61
N GLU A 417 7.20 15.65 -2.49
CA GLU A 417 6.91 14.34 -3.10
C GLU A 417 7.26 14.31 -4.59
N SER A 418 6.93 15.36 -5.37
CA SER A 418 7.29 15.48 -6.78
C SER A 418 8.79 15.36 -7.07
N TRP A 419 9.66 15.70 -6.10
CA TRP A 419 11.11 15.57 -6.21
C TRP A 419 11.63 14.27 -5.63
N GLN A 420 11.04 13.80 -4.53
CA GLN A 420 11.47 12.55 -3.88
C GLN A 420 10.98 11.32 -4.64
N ARG A 421 9.85 11.37 -5.31
CA ARG A 421 9.07 10.26 -5.85
C ARG A 421 8.56 9.37 -4.72
N SER A 422 7.39 8.76 -4.86
CA SER A 422 6.82 7.87 -3.86
C SER A 422 6.02 6.79 -4.54
N GLU A 423 6.34 5.53 -4.28
CA GLU A 423 5.62 4.35 -4.76
C GLU A 423 5.25 4.39 -6.27
N ASP A 424 6.04 5.11 -7.08
CA ASP A 424 5.79 5.29 -8.52
C ASP A 424 5.72 3.95 -9.29
N PHE A 425 6.20 2.88 -8.66
CA PHE A 425 6.13 1.52 -9.22
C PHE A 425 4.68 1.06 -9.50
N TYR A 426 3.64 1.65 -8.85
CA TYR A 426 2.23 1.42 -9.18
C TYR A 426 1.88 2.06 -10.52
N THR A 427 1.84 3.37 -10.57
CA THR A 427 1.24 4.10 -11.69
C THR A 427 2.21 4.34 -12.84
N GLU A 428 3.50 4.62 -12.57
CA GLU A 428 4.49 4.60 -13.66
C GLU A 428 4.73 3.16 -14.15
N GLY A 429 4.66 2.18 -13.24
CA GLY A 429 4.63 0.76 -13.60
C GLY A 429 3.50 0.43 -14.57
N LEU A 430 2.29 0.93 -14.33
CA LEU A 430 1.16 0.83 -15.27
C LEU A 430 1.55 1.36 -16.66
N LEU A 431 2.18 2.54 -16.76
CA LEU A 431 2.58 3.12 -18.04
C LEU A 431 3.65 2.29 -18.76
N VAL A 432 4.58 1.68 -18.01
CA VAL A 432 5.56 0.73 -18.57
C VAL A 432 4.85 -0.48 -19.17
N TRP A 433 3.88 -1.08 -18.47
CA TRP A 433 3.12 -2.22 -18.97
C TRP A 433 2.20 -1.86 -20.14
N LEU A 434 1.68 -0.64 -20.17
CA LEU A 434 0.93 -0.11 -21.32
C LEU A 434 1.83 -0.02 -22.57
N ASP A 435 3.08 0.39 -22.43
CA ASP A 435 4.03 0.44 -23.54
C ASP A 435 4.45 -0.97 -23.99
N ILE A 436 4.53 -1.94 -23.08
CA ILE A 436 4.79 -3.34 -23.40
C ILE A 436 3.64 -3.93 -24.23
N ASP A 437 2.37 -3.72 -23.83
CA ASP A 437 1.19 -4.17 -24.61
C ASP A 437 1.23 -3.58 -26.03
N ARG A 438 1.45 -2.27 -26.14
CA ARG A 438 1.57 -1.59 -27.44
C ARG A 438 2.72 -2.17 -28.27
N THR A 439 3.87 -2.45 -27.66
CA THR A 439 5.03 -3.02 -28.34
C THR A 439 4.75 -4.42 -28.89
N ILE A 440 4.12 -5.28 -28.07
CA ILE A 440 3.69 -6.62 -28.50
C ILE A 440 2.72 -6.53 -29.68
N ARG A 441 1.67 -5.69 -29.57
CA ARG A 441 0.68 -5.51 -30.66
C ARG A 441 1.33 -5.01 -31.92
N GLN A 442 2.19 -4.01 -31.83
CA GLN A 442 2.86 -3.45 -33.01
C GLN A 442 3.75 -4.49 -33.72
N LEU A 443 4.59 -5.19 -32.98
CA LEU A 443 5.55 -6.17 -33.55
C LEU A 443 4.83 -7.42 -34.10
N SER A 444 3.72 -7.81 -33.51
CA SER A 444 2.93 -8.96 -33.97
C SER A 444 1.90 -8.63 -35.05
N GLY A 445 1.77 -7.36 -35.46
CA GLY A 445 0.71 -6.92 -36.35
C GLY A 445 -0.70 -7.09 -35.76
N GLY A 446 -0.82 -6.88 -34.45
CA GLY A 446 -2.07 -7.00 -33.68
C GLY A 446 -2.48 -8.44 -33.32
N LYS A 447 -1.68 -9.43 -33.67
CA LYS A 447 -2.01 -10.86 -33.42
C LYS A 447 -1.74 -11.29 -31.98
N ARG A 448 -0.92 -10.56 -31.23
CA ARG A 448 -0.55 -10.81 -29.83
C ARG A 448 -0.72 -9.54 -29.02
N SER A 449 -0.90 -9.71 -27.73
CA SER A 449 -1.07 -8.64 -26.76
C SER A 449 -0.54 -9.07 -25.38
N LEU A 450 -0.63 -8.19 -24.41
CA LEU A 450 -0.30 -8.54 -23.02
C LEU A 450 -1.32 -9.53 -22.43
N ASP A 451 -2.53 -9.68 -22.99
CA ASP A 451 -3.47 -10.75 -22.62
C ASP A 451 -2.86 -12.15 -22.84
N ASP A 452 -2.05 -12.34 -23.90
CA ASP A 452 -1.35 -13.60 -24.14
C ASP A 452 -0.27 -13.86 -23.05
N PHE A 453 0.39 -12.80 -22.59
CA PHE A 453 1.30 -12.89 -21.46
C PHE A 453 0.54 -13.26 -20.17
N ALA A 454 -0.56 -12.59 -19.88
CA ALA A 454 -1.37 -12.85 -18.69
C ALA A 454 -1.78 -14.32 -18.60
N ARG A 455 -2.31 -14.89 -19.69
CA ARG A 455 -2.65 -16.32 -19.76
C ARG A 455 -1.44 -17.23 -19.57
N ALA A 456 -0.33 -16.94 -20.24
CA ALA A 456 0.85 -17.79 -20.20
C ALA A 456 1.61 -17.72 -18.87
N PHE A 457 1.55 -16.61 -18.16
CA PHE A 457 2.33 -16.33 -16.95
C PHE A 457 1.51 -16.51 -15.67
N PHE A 458 0.30 -15.98 -15.64
CA PHE A 458 -0.58 -16.04 -14.49
C PHE A 458 -1.65 -17.12 -14.61
N GLY A 459 -2.13 -17.42 -15.83
CA GLY A 459 -3.16 -18.41 -16.09
C GLY A 459 -2.67 -19.85 -16.21
N MET A 460 -1.40 -20.13 -15.82
CA MET A 460 -0.87 -21.50 -15.81
C MET A 460 -1.40 -22.29 -14.60
N ARG A 461 -1.49 -23.61 -14.70
CA ARG A 461 -1.88 -24.52 -13.61
C ARG A 461 -3.26 -24.21 -13.02
N ASP A 462 -4.27 -24.15 -13.86
CA ASP A 462 -5.64 -23.97 -13.40
C ASP A 462 -5.98 -24.92 -12.23
N GLY A 463 -6.60 -24.40 -11.17
CA GLY A 463 -6.90 -25.13 -9.95
C GLY A 463 -5.72 -25.31 -8.98
N ASP A 464 -4.56 -24.74 -9.23
CA ASP A 464 -3.45 -24.68 -8.26
C ASP A 464 -3.67 -23.49 -7.31
N TYR A 465 -3.94 -23.77 -6.04
CA TYR A 465 -4.20 -22.77 -4.98
C TYR A 465 -2.98 -22.49 -4.10
N GLY A 466 -1.79 -22.91 -4.55
CA GLY A 466 -0.53 -22.63 -3.87
C GLY A 466 0.13 -21.33 -4.31
N VAL A 467 1.39 -21.17 -3.93
CA VAL A 467 2.26 -20.07 -4.36
C VAL A 467 3.31 -20.58 -5.31
N LEU A 468 3.38 -20.01 -6.51
CA LEU A 468 4.40 -20.30 -7.50
C LEU A 468 5.27 -19.06 -7.72
N THR A 469 6.47 -19.04 -7.15
CA THR A 469 7.37 -17.90 -7.23
C THR A 469 7.93 -17.69 -8.63
N TYR A 470 8.35 -16.45 -8.92
CA TYR A 470 8.98 -16.08 -10.19
C TYR A 470 10.11 -15.06 -10.01
N THR A 471 10.98 -15.00 -11.01
CA THR A 471 12.09 -14.07 -11.14
C THR A 471 11.89 -13.15 -12.35
N LEU A 472 12.69 -12.08 -12.47
CA LEU A 472 12.72 -11.26 -13.69
C LEU A 472 13.05 -12.12 -14.93
N GLY A 473 13.87 -13.17 -14.76
CA GLY A 473 14.19 -14.11 -15.84
C GLY A 473 12.95 -14.81 -16.40
N ASP A 474 12.02 -15.19 -15.55
CA ASP A 474 10.74 -15.83 -15.93
C ASP A 474 9.83 -14.86 -16.69
N VAL A 475 9.75 -13.60 -16.24
CA VAL A 475 9.01 -12.53 -16.92
C VAL A 475 9.55 -12.32 -18.34
N VAL A 476 10.87 -12.11 -18.45
CA VAL A 476 11.56 -11.90 -19.76
C VAL A 476 11.39 -13.10 -20.67
N SER A 477 11.54 -14.32 -20.14
CA SER A 477 11.40 -15.55 -20.92
C SER A 477 9.99 -15.71 -21.48
N THR A 478 8.96 -15.39 -20.67
CA THR A 478 7.58 -15.47 -21.11
C THR A 478 7.25 -14.40 -22.15
N LEU A 479 7.68 -13.15 -21.93
CA LEU A 479 7.53 -12.09 -22.94
C LEU A 479 8.16 -12.48 -24.27
N ASN A 480 9.37 -13.07 -24.26
CA ASN A 480 10.05 -13.52 -25.48
C ASN A 480 9.33 -14.65 -26.19
N ARG A 481 8.64 -15.55 -25.47
CA ARG A 481 7.80 -16.58 -26.10
C ARG A 481 6.57 -15.99 -26.78
N ILE A 482 5.99 -14.93 -26.21
CA ILE A 482 4.83 -14.24 -26.79
C ILE A 482 5.26 -13.39 -27.98
N GLN A 483 6.30 -12.56 -27.80
CA GLN A 483 6.84 -11.69 -28.84
C GLN A 483 8.35 -11.53 -28.63
N PRO A 484 9.19 -12.09 -29.50
CA PRO A 484 10.64 -11.88 -29.45
C PRO A 484 10.99 -10.38 -29.54
N TYR A 485 11.72 -9.91 -28.56
CA TYR A 485 12.21 -8.54 -28.45
C TYR A 485 13.30 -8.46 -27.39
N ASP A 486 14.15 -7.46 -27.41
CA ASP A 486 15.15 -7.25 -26.36
C ASP A 486 14.52 -6.65 -25.08
N TRP A 487 13.72 -7.49 -24.40
CA TRP A 487 13.03 -7.10 -23.16
C TRP A 487 13.99 -6.76 -22.02
N ARG A 488 15.19 -7.39 -21.97
CA ARG A 488 16.18 -7.08 -20.93
C ARG A 488 16.67 -5.65 -21.05
N SER A 489 17.10 -5.23 -22.24
CA SER A 489 17.52 -3.84 -22.47
C SER A 489 16.34 -2.85 -22.34
N TYR A 490 15.12 -3.27 -22.65
CA TYR A 490 13.93 -2.45 -22.42
C TYR A 490 13.76 -2.16 -20.94
N PHE A 491 13.74 -3.19 -20.08
CA PHE A 491 13.63 -3.02 -18.63
C PHE A 491 14.82 -2.26 -18.05
N GLN A 492 16.05 -2.55 -18.52
CA GLN A 492 17.22 -1.82 -18.08
C GLN A 492 17.02 -0.31 -18.22
N ARG A 493 16.57 0.17 -19.38
CA ARG A 493 16.36 1.59 -19.66
C ARG A 493 15.15 2.18 -18.94
N ARG A 494 14.05 1.42 -18.75
CA ARG A 494 12.80 1.96 -18.25
C ARG A 494 12.64 1.85 -16.72
N VAL A 495 13.26 0.83 -16.14
CA VAL A 495 13.10 0.50 -14.71
C VAL A 495 14.36 0.74 -13.91
N TYR A 496 15.52 0.29 -14.42
CA TYR A 496 16.77 0.25 -13.65
C TYR A 496 17.64 1.49 -13.83
N GLU A 497 17.55 2.19 -14.94
CA GLU A 497 18.30 3.41 -15.21
C GLU A 497 17.47 4.66 -14.89
N ILE A 498 18.18 5.78 -14.68
CA ILE A 498 17.52 7.09 -14.60
C ILE A 498 16.94 7.41 -15.99
N ALA A 499 15.62 7.53 -16.04
CA ALA A 499 14.86 7.82 -17.26
C ALA A 499 14.09 9.14 -17.08
N PRO A 500 14.66 10.29 -17.47
CA PRO A 500 14.02 11.60 -17.28
C PRO A 500 12.71 11.74 -18.07
N GLU A 501 12.54 10.97 -19.14
CA GLU A 501 11.32 10.97 -19.93
C GLU A 501 10.35 9.87 -19.48
N ALA A 502 9.08 10.25 -19.27
CA ALA A 502 8.03 9.31 -18.90
C ALA A 502 7.76 8.27 -20.00
N PRO A 503 7.35 7.02 -19.65
CA PRO A 503 7.05 5.97 -20.61
C PRO A 503 5.68 6.18 -21.27
N LEU A 504 5.54 7.19 -22.13
CA LEU A 504 4.28 7.56 -22.75
C LEU A 504 4.02 6.88 -24.11
N GLU A 505 4.92 6.03 -24.60
CA GLU A 505 4.78 5.39 -25.91
C GLU A 505 3.53 4.51 -26.03
N GLY A 506 3.10 3.90 -24.93
CA GLY A 506 1.84 3.16 -24.87
C GLY A 506 0.62 4.01 -25.23
N ILE A 507 0.66 5.29 -24.90
CA ILE A 507 -0.37 6.28 -25.23
C ILE A 507 -0.11 6.91 -26.61
N THR A 508 1.08 7.51 -26.81
CA THR A 508 1.37 8.32 -27.99
C THR A 508 1.43 7.49 -29.28
N LYS A 509 1.99 6.28 -29.21
CA LYS A 509 1.96 5.30 -30.30
C LYS A 509 0.73 4.39 -30.22
N GLY A 510 -0.05 4.49 -29.14
CA GLY A 510 -1.33 3.80 -28.94
C GLY A 510 -2.52 4.46 -29.61
N GLY A 511 -2.31 5.60 -30.27
CA GLY A 511 -3.32 6.32 -31.05
C GLY A 511 -3.87 7.57 -30.37
N TYR A 512 -3.21 8.08 -29.30
CA TYR A 512 -3.64 9.27 -28.57
C TYR A 512 -2.48 10.22 -28.30
N ASN A 513 -2.77 11.51 -28.23
CA ASN A 513 -1.83 12.55 -27.82
C ASN A 513 -2.26 13.13 -26.49
N LEU A 514 -1.31 13.33 -25.56
CA LEU A 514 -1.51 14.10 -24.36
C LEU A 514 -1.52 15.58 -24.72
N VAL A 515 -2.62 16.26 -24.44
CA VAL A 515 -2.78 17.71 -24.62
C VAL A 515 -3.28 18.34 -23.33
N TYR A 516 -3.16 19.67 -23.23
CA TYR A 516 -3.68 20.43 -22.09
C TYR A 516 -4.74 21.41 -22.56
N THR A 517 -5.87 21.44 -21.85
CA THR A 517 -7.00 22.34 -22.13
C THR A 517 -7.23 23.26 -20.93
N ASP A 518 -7.99 24.31 -21.13
CA ASP A 518 -8.33 25.29 -20.07
C ASP A 518 -9.50 24.86 -19.16
N LYS A 519 -10.09 23.70 -19.42
CA LYS A 519 -11.21 23.15 -18.66
C LYS A 519 -10.83 21.83 -18.04
N PRO A 520 -11.13 21.61 -16.74
CA PRO A 520 -10.91 20.32 -16.09
C PRO A 520 -11.78 19.23 -16.72
N THR A 521 -11.33 17.99 -16.61
CA THR A 521 -12.13 16.80 -16.96
C THR A 521 -13.10 16.45 -15.83
N ALA A 522 -14.09 15.60 -16.09
CA ALA A 522 -14.94 15.07 -15.04
C ALA A 522 -14.12 14.32 -13.98
N TRP A 523 -13.12 13.54 -14.38
CA TRP A 523 -12.16 12.87 -13.50
C TRP A 523 -11.46 13.84 -12.55
N THR A 524 -10.89 14.93 -13.07
CA THR A 524 -10.25 15.98 -12.26
C THR A 524 -11.23 16.58 -11.26
N LEU A 525 -12.45 16.93 -11.70
CA LEU A 525 -13.45 17.56 -10.83
C LEU A 525 -13.90 16.62 -9.69
N VAL A 526 -14.01 15.33 -9.96
CA VAL A 526 -14.33 14.31 -8.96
C VAL A 526 -13.21 14.20 -7.92
N ALA A 527 -11.95 14.12 -8.36
CA ALA A 527 -10.80 14.10 -7.48
C ALA A 527 -10.71 15.36 -6.61
N GLU A 528 -10.85 16.54 -7.21
CA GLU A 528 -10.86 17.82 -6.48
C GLU A 528 -11.98 17.90 -5.42
N LYS A 529 -13.17 17.39 -5.75
CA LYS A 529 -14.32 17.36 -4.81
C LYS A 529 -14.02 16.44 -3.62
N ARG A 530 -13.50 15.25 -3.88
CA ARG A 530 -13.16 14.26 -2.85
C ARG A 530 -12.07 14.78 -1.91
N GLU A 531 -10.99 15.31 -2.48
CA GLU A 531 -9.85 15.84 -1.74
C GLU A 531 -10.08 17.25 -1.20
N ARG A 532 -11.21 17.89 -1.53
CA ARG A 532 -11.54 19.26 -1.14
C ARG A 532 -10.45 20.26 -1.50
N ASN A 533 -9.88 20.10 -2.69
CA ASN A 533 -8.79 20.92 -3.19
C ASN A 533 -9.08 21.49 -4.59
N THR A 534 -8.14 22.25 -5.11
CA THR A 534 -8.06 22.71 -6.50
C THR A 534 -6.70 22.30 -7.04
N ASP A 535 -6.69 21.46 -8.06
CA ASP A 535 -5.46 20.97 -8.69
C ASP A 535 -5.00 21.95 -9.79
N LEU A 536 -3.95 22.68 -9.51
CA LEU A 536 -3.26 23.58 -10.40
C LEU A 536 -1.84 23.11 -10.73
N SER A 537 -1.59 21.80 -10.60
CA SER A 537 -0.27 21.18 -10.82
C SER A 537 0.33 21.57 -12.16
N TYR A 538 -0.49 21.64 -13.23
CA TYR A 538 -0.02 22.02 -14.56
C TYR A 538 -0.32 23.49 -14.91
N SER A 539 -0.92 24.23 -13.97
CA SER A 539 -1.34 25.63 -14.10
C SER A 539 -0.57 26.58 -13.16
N GLY A 540 0.66 26.23 -12.87
CA GLY A 540 1.51 27.01 -11.95
C GLY A 540 2.32 26.14 -10.99
N GLY A 541 1.94 24.85 -10.85
CA GLY A 541 2.71 23.87 -10.09
C GLY A 541 2.31 23.74 -8.62
N LEU A 542 1.02 23.85 -8.29
CA LEU A 542 0.54 23.73 -6.90
C LEU A 542 -0.85 23.07 -6.82
N VAL A 543 -1.13 22.48 -5.68
CA VAL A 543 -2.47 22.03 -5.27
C VAL A 543 -2.85 22.79 -4.01
N VAL A 544 -4.08 23.32 -3.96
CA VAL A 544 -4.52 24.21 -2.87
C VAL A 544 -5.86 23.75 -2.32
N SER A 545 -6.00 23.69 -0.99
CA SER A 545 -7.29 23.38 -0.34
C SER A 545 -8.32 24.48 -0.54
N ALA A 546 -9.57 24.19 -0.20
CA ALA A 546 -10.66 25.18 -0.22
C ALA A 546 -10.38 26.40 0.69
N GLU A 547 -9.58 26.22 1.75
CA GLU A 547 -9.18 27.25 2.71
C GLU A 547 -7.90 28.01 2.30
N GLY A 548 -7.36 27.69 1.13
CA GLY A 548 -6.14 28.33 0.60
C GLY A 548 -4.83 27.70 1.10
N ILE A 549 -4.89 26.55 1.79
CA ILE A 549 -3.67 25.86 2.25
C ILE A 549 -3.03 25.14 1.06
N VAL A 550 -1.74 25.36 0.85
CA VAL A 550 -0.96 24.68 -0.18
C VAL A 550 -0.70 23.24 0.25
N ASN A 551 -1.29 22.27 -0.45
CA ASN A 551 -1.18 20.85 -0.18
C ASN A 551 -0.01 20.20 -0.92
N ALA A 552 0.33 20.71 -2.12
CA ALA A 552 1.47 20.23 -2.90
C ALA A 552 2.09 21.37 -3.72
N VAL A 553 3.39 21.25 -3.98
CA VAL A 553 4.14 22.13 -4.90
C VAL A 553 5.06 21.26 -5.76
N ILE A 554 5.00 21.44 -7.06
CA ILE A 554 5.89 20.74 -7.98
C ILE A 554 7.27 21.41 -7.95
N TRP A 555 8.30 20.60 -7.77
CA TRP A 555 9.70 21.04 -7.73
C TRP A 555 10.09 21.78 -9.01
N LYS A 556 10.71 22.97 -8.86
CA LYS A 556 11.10 23.87 -9.96
C LYS A 556 9.93 24.39 -10.82
N SER A 557 8.70 24.39 -10.29
CA SER A 557 7.57 25.07 -10.92
C SER A 557 7.54 26.56 -10.61
N ALA A 558 6.62 27.30 -11.25
CA ALA A 558 6.41 28.72 -10.93
C ALA A 558 6.04 28.95 -9.46
N ALA A 559 5.27 28.02 -8.85
CA ALA A 559 4.92 28.06 -7.44
C ALA A 559 6.17 27.83 -6.55
N PHE A 560 7.05 26.91 -6.93
CA PHE A 560 8.32 26.67 -6.24
C PHE A 560 9.22 27.91 -6.30
N ASP A 561 9.38 28.53 -7.49
CA ASP A 561 10.21 29.70 -7.70
C ASP A 561 9.67 30.94 -6.95
N ALA A 562 8.34 31.04 -6.79
CA ALA A 562 7.69 32.03 -5.93
C ALA A 562 7.92 31.78 -4.43
N GLY A 563 8.55 30.66 -4.06
CA GLY A 563 8.82 30.28 -2.68
C GLY A 563 7.59 29.77 -1.94
N LEU A 564 6.58 29.22 -2.61
CA LEU A 564 5.47 28.53 -1.95
C LEU A 564 5.94 27.16 -1.44
N THR A 565 5.42 26.78 -0.27
CA THR A 565 5.72 25.50 0.37
C THR A 565 4.42 24.86 0.86
N VAL A 566 4.43 23.53 1.03
CA VAL A 566 3.34 22.81 1.66
C VAL A 566 3.07 23.36 3.06
N GLY A 567 1.79 23.55 3.40
CA GLY A 567 1.34 24.16 4.66
C GLY A 567 1.28 25.69 4.65
N SER A 568 1.82 26.37 3.63
CA SER A 568 1.60 27.82 3.46
C SER A 568 0.12 28.07 3.14
N GLN A 569 -0.45 29.19 3.62
CA GLN A 569 -1.82 29.57 3.32
C GLN A 569 -1.86 30.80 2.40
N ILE A 570 -2.48 30.68 1.26
CA ILE A 570 -2.78 31.80 0.36
C ILE A 570 -4.01 32.54 0.89
N LEU A 571 -3.85 33.79 1.29
CA LEU A 571 -4.91 34.62 1.87
C LEU A 571 -5.62 35.48 0.81
N THR A 572 -4.83 36.05 -0.11
CA THR A 572 -5.38 36.85 -1.20
C THR A 572 -4.70 36.55 -2.53
N VAL A 573 -5.45 36.77 -3.60
CA VAL A 573 -4.98 36.70 -5.00
C VAL A 573 -5.31 38.04 -5.65
N ASN A 574 -4.29 38.78 -6.10
CA ASN A 574 -4.44 40.13 -6.69
C ASN A 574 -5.30 41.05 -5.80
N ASN A 575 -5.00 41.10 -4.49
CA ASN A 575 -5.72 41.86 -3.47
C ASN A 575 -7.20 41.49 -3.25
N ARG A 576 -7.65 40.31 -3.71
CA ARG A 576 -8.96 39.74 -3.42
C ARG A 576 -8.81 38.52 -2.53
N THR A 577 -9.74 38.31 -1.61
CA THR A 577 -9.76 37.11 -0.77
C THR A 577 -9.62 35.86 -1.62
N PHE A 578 -8.79 34.92 -1.15
CA PHE A 578 -8.60 33.64 -1.81
C PHE A 578 -9.95 32.90 -1.92
N SER A 579 -10.17 32.35 -3.10
CA SER A 579 -11.16 31.31 -3.40
C SER A 579 -10.68 30.57 -4.66
N ARG A 580 -11.24 29.39 -4.92
CA ARG A 580 -11.00 28.68 -6.18
C ARG A 580 -11.17 29.61 -7.38
N ASP A 581 -12.29 30.34 -7.43
CA ASP A 581 -12.63 31.20 -8.56
C ASP A 581 -11.68 32.39 -8.69
N THR A 582 -11.28 33.03 -7.57
CA THR A 582 -10.32 34.13 -7.64
C THR A 582 -8.97 33.66 -8.15
N MET A 583 -8.52 32.45 -7.76
CA MET A 583 -7.24 31.87 -8.21
C MET A 583 -7.28 31.46 -9.67
N THR A 584 -8.29 30.70 -10.09
CA THR A 584 -8.43 30.24 -11.49
C THR A 584 -8.65 31.39 -12.45
N ASN A 585 -9.44 32.42 -12.07
CA ASN A 585 -9.64 33.63 -12.87
C ASN A 585 -8.33 34.44 -13.01
N ALA A 586 -7.53 34.54 -11.95
CA ALA A 586 -6.24 35.24 -11.99
C ALA A 586 -5.26 34.52 -12.94
N ILE A 587 -5.21 33.18 -12.89
CA ILE A 587 -4.38 32.36 -13.79
C ILE A 587 -4.85 32.52 -15.25
N ALA A 588 -6.16 32.50 -15.49
CA ALA A 588 -6.72 32.70 -16.83
C ALA A 588 -6.41 34.10 -17.37
N ALA A 589 -6.52 35.15 -16.54
CA ALA A 589 -6.24 36.53 -16.91
C ALA A 589 -4.75 36.79 -17.14
N ALA A 590 -3.85 36.07 -16.49
CA ALA A 590 -2.41 36.19 -16.68
C ALA A 590 -1.90 35.56 -18.00
N LYS A 591 -2.74 34.77 -18.67
CA LYS A 591 -2.35 34.04 -19.90
C LYS A 591 -1.84 35.01 -21.00
N GLY A 592 -0.60 34.80 -21.43
CA GLY A 592 0.02 35.57 -22.50
C GLY A 592 0.35 37.02 -22.15
N THR A 593 0.30 37.37 -20.85
CA THR A 593 0.76 38.68 -20.33
C THR A 593 2.13 38.50 -19.67
N ASP A 594 2.77 39.59 -19.27
CA ASP A 594 3.99 39.65 -18.48
C ASP A 594 3.73 39.98 -17.00
N ARG A 595 2.45 40.07 -16.59
CA ARG A 595 2.06 40.47 -15.22
C ARG A 595 2.01 39.27 -14.30
N PRO A 596 2.78 39.27 -13.21
CA PRO A 596 2.71 38.21 -12.21
C PRO A 596 1.37 38.22 -11.46
N ILE A 597 0.97 37.06 -10.96
CA ILE A 597 -0.16 36.96 -10.03
C ILE A 597 0.36 37.21 -8.62
N GLN A 598 -0.12 38.28 -7.98
CA GLN A 598 0.28 38.63 -6.61
C GLN A 598 -0.50 37.82 -5.60
N LEU A 599 0.21 37.15 -4.69
CA LEU A 599 -0.37 36.35 -3.63
C LEU A 599 0.11 36.89 -2.28
N LEU A 600 -0.83 37.17 -1.35
CA LEU A 600 -0.50 37.34 0.05
C LEU A 600 -0.53 35.97 0.72
N VAL A 601 0.58 35.56 1.30
CA VAL A 601 0.77 34.23 1.86
C VAL A 601 1.13 34.34 3.34
N ASN A 602 0.53 33.48 4.16
CA ASN A 602 0.96 33.21 5.53
C ASN A 602 1.77 31.92 5.54
N SER A 603 2.99 31.97 6.05
CA SER A 603 3.85 30.81 6.20
C SER A 603 4.50 30.84 7.59
N GLY A 604 4.11 29.90 8.48
CA GLY A 604 4.63 29.86 9.85
C GLY A 604 4.31 31.08 10.72
N GLY A 605 3.22 31.79 10.41
CA GLY A 605 2.82 33.04 11.11
C GLY A 605 3.39 34.31 10.49
N GLU A 606 4.23 34.21 9.48
CA GLU A 606 4.78 35.35 8.75
C GLU A 606 3.99 35.61 7.46
N TYR A 607 3.66 36.91 7.24
CA TYR A 607 2.93 37.36 6.07
C TYR A 607 3.89 37.94 5.04
N ARG A 608 3.79 37.47 3.79
CA ARG A 608 4.60 37.99 2.69
C ARG A 608 3.80 38.05 1.40
N THR A 609 4.09 39.02 0.55
CA THR A 609 3.59 39.05 -0.82
C THR A 609 4.60 38.32 -1.69
N VAL A 610 4.11 37.37 -2.49
CA VAL A 610 4.90 36.64 -3.48
C VAL A 610 4.30 36.82 -4.86
N GLU A 611 5.13 36.71 -5.87
CA GLU A 611 4.73 36.83 -7.29
C GLU A 611 4.79 35.45 -7.94
N LEU A 612 3.63 34.93 -8.32
CA LEU A 612 3.53 33.71 -9.11
C LEU A 612 3.67 34.07 -10.59
N ASN A 613 4.83 33.83 -11.15
CA ASN A 613 5.17 34.10 -12.57
C ASN A 613 4.74 32.95 -13.47
N TRP A 614 3.42 32.80 -13.63
CA TRP A 614 2.82 31.81 -14.52
C TRP A 614 1.95 32.50 -15.59
N HIS A 615 2.29 32.31 -16.87
CA HIS A 615 1.64 32.96 -18.02
C HIS A 615 1.07 31.96 -19.02
N GLY A 616 1.03 30.64 -18.66
CA GLY A 616 0.51 29.57 -19.50
C GLY A 616 -1.02 29.42 -19.47
N GLY A 617 -1.70 30.14 -18.56
CA GLY A 617 -3.14 29.98 -18.32
C GLY A 617 -3.48 28.67 -17.60
N LEU A 618 -4.75 28.32 -17.54
CA LEU A 618 -5.22 27.03 -17.01
C LEU A 618 -4.82 25.89 -17.94
N ARG A 619 -4.37 24.77 -17.33
CA ARG A 619 -3.92 23.58 -18.05
C ARG A 619 -4.38 22.34 -17.31
N TYR A 620 -5.27 21.58 -17.95
CA TYR A 620 -5.76 20.29 -17.47
C TYR A 620 -5.47 19.21 -18.52
N PRO A 621 -4.91 18.06 -18.13
CA PRO A 621 -4.51 17.03 -19.07
C PRO A 621 -5.72 16.36 -19.73
N ARG A 622 -5.56 16.00 -21.01
CA ARG A 622 -6.56 15.28 -21.79
C ARG A 622 -5.88 14.43 -22.87
N LEU A 623 -6.41 13.25 -23.10
CA LEU A 623 -6.04 12.44 -24.26
C LEU A 623 -6.96 12.74 -25.43
N VAL A 624 -6.39 13.08 -26.58
CA VAL A 624 -7.12 13.26 -27.83
C VAL A 624 -6.63 12.28 -28.88
N LYS A 625 -7.51 11.75 -29.72
CA LYS A 625 -7.12 10.83 -30.81
C LYS A 625 -6.10 11.50 -31.75
N ALA A 626 -5.05 10.76 -32.09
CA ALA A 626 -4.02 11.20 -33.04
C ALA A 626 -4.43 11.06 -34.51
N GLY A 627 -5.49 10.30 -34.80
CA GLY A 627 -6.03 10.02 -36.13
C GLY A 627 -7.47 9.55 -36.08
N SER A 628 -8.04 9.19 -37.23
CA SER A 628 -9.45 8.78 -37.36
C SER A 628 -9.74 7.30 -37.09
N GLY A 629 -8.69 6.45 -36.99
CA GLY A 629 -8.84 5.01 -36.76
C GLY A 629 -8.72 4.63 -35.28
N ASP A 630 -9.07 3.39 -34.95
CA ASP A 630 -8.82 2.83 -33.62
C ASP A 630 -7.35 2.48 -33.47
N GLY A 631 -6.76 2.92 -32.35
CA GLY A 631 -5.39 2.61 -31.96
C GLY A 631 -5.29 1.33 -31.12
N THR A 632 -4.06 0.97 -30.74
CA THR A 632 -3.83 -0.17 -29.86
C THR A 632 -4.44 0.04 -28.47
N LEU A 633 -4.54 1.28 -28.01
CA LEU A 633 -5.19 1.63 -26.75
C LEU A 633 -6.71 1.39 -26.81
N ASP A 634 -7.38 1.72 -27.91
CA ASP A 634 -8.79 1.39 -28.09
C ASP A 634 -9.02 -0.13 -28.04
N ALA A 635 -8.17 -0.90 -28.71
CA ALA A 635 -8.23 -2.36 -28.73
C ALA A 635 -7.93 -2.99 -27.36
N LEU A 636 -7.09 -2.36 -26.53
CA LEU A 636 -6.78 -2.81 -25.17
C LEU A 636 -7.99 -2.63 -24.25
N LEU A 637 -8.65 -1.48 -24.30
CA LEU A 637 -9.76 -1.12 -23.41
C LEU A 637 -11.11 -1.74 -23.81
N ALA A 638 -11.21 -2.32 -25.01
CA ALA A 638 -12.44 -2.96 -25.49
C ALA A 638 -12.75 -4.26 -24.73
N PRO A 639 -14.03 -4.57 -24.42
CA PRO A 639 -14.44 -5.85 -23.81
C PRO A 639 -13.94 -7.08 -24.59
N ARG A 640 -13.74 -8.21 -23.88
CA ARG A 640 -13.31 -9.50 -24.43
C ARG A 640 -14.44 -10.52 -24.40
#